data_0b4f6024ff1a842c966ab69703528827
#
_entry.id   0b4f6024ff1a842c966ab69703528827
#
_cell.length_a   1.000
_cell.length_b   1.000
_cell.length_c   1.000
_cell.angle_alpha   90.00
_cell.angle_beta   90.00
_cell.angle_gamma   90.00
#
_symmetry.space_group_name_H-M   'P 1'
#
loop_
_entity.id
_entity.type
_entity.pdbx_description
1 polymer ?
#
loop_
_entity_poly.entity_id
_entity_poly.type
_entity_poly.pdbx_seq_one_letter_code
_entity_poly.pdbx_strand_id
1 'polypeptide(L)'
;RDQPRSRGLGDVYKRQSKLREDIEKCLDTTKTKIPINQIVEIILCINFNLNVDEIQSLKNLLGKTKIALTIYTLDSLSLELHLQHRDIVHKYLGLPLDTGQIVSIRTFVDEYNKASKGIATPLNNTFLHREEELENIKQVIKQKDFLIITGIAGVGKTKIAIEAINSFLAENLSYNAFCLSYKNCELLSDLYQHFDDKKDYILFVDDANRIDAFNQITGFYKSQRQGNLKIIITARDYALPIVESYCFGFAPVQYTLKKFSDEQITDIIKAEPFNISNWQFHKEIIRIADGNPRLAIMTALLAKQEQNIYALADVSDLFEKYFSTFINDDGEFSNQFNIKCLGIIAFFNAVPYKDKNTIELILQNFHIDYSSFIDAIEKLDRLELVEIRYDYVKIPEQNLAIFFFYKAFVKDNLLSFETLLKKYFNENKNRFKDCVIPANNTFGFENVMQKLQPILRNYLKSIENEEERAFEFLETFWFYLQEETLLYVYNEINQLPLPHGINYEVKYETNDFAYSQNSVIELLGNFFRFQNKLKDAIELIFEFIRKKPEHLPELIHKIREVLTFDWTDERFGFERQNILFQILIEGLAKKDVLYSTAFYELSKTFLAFKYQQTKSERHYAISFYQYPIPNNQWIRLFRKNIWNNVNDYFSVFPEESLELLQSYANVSPDVIKEIMEYDIQFLIPIIENYLIPDSFVHCHYVQE
;
A
#
# COMPACT_ATOMS: atom_id res chain seq x y z
N ARG A 1 -11.14 35.89 -53.88
CA ARG A 1 -12.59 36.25 -53.82
C ARG A 1 -13.25 35.83 -55.12
N ASP A 2 -13.56 34.55 -55.33
CA ASP A 2 -14.47 34.11 -56.40
C ASP A 2 -15.76 33.67 -55.75
N GLN A 3 -16.82 34.42 -56.02
CA GLN A 3 -18.19 34.01 -55.73
C GLN A 3 -18.49 32.72 -56.52
N PRO A 4 -19.17 31.73 -55.91
CA PRO A 4 -19.57 30.54 -56.66
C PRO A 4 -20.58 30.97 -57.73
N ARG A 5 -20.21 30.84 -58.99
CA ARG A 5 -21.14 31.00 -60.12
C ARG A 5 -22.28 29.97 -59.97
N SER A 6 -23.51 30.40 -60.07
CA SER A 6 -24.70 29.57 -60.14
C SER A 6 -24.48 28.55 -61.31
N ARG A 7 -24.27 27.27 -60.93
CA ARG A 7 -24.18 26.17 -61.88
C ARG A 7 -25.59 25.88 -62.45
N GLY A 8 -25.76 26.13 -63.76
CA GLY A 8 -27.03 25.92 -64.44
C GLY A 8 -27.40 24.43 -64.55
N LEU A 9 -28.73 24.15 -64.72
CA LEU A 9 -29.29 22.81 -64.94
C LEU A 9 -28.52 21.98 -66.02
N GLY A 10 -27.94 22.61 -67.01
CA GLY A 10 -27.14 21.96 -68.07
C GLY A 10 -25.88 21.24 -67.56
N ASP A 11 -25.28 21.69 -66.44
CA ASP A 11 -24.10 21.02 -65.87
C ASP A 11 -24.46 19.75 -65.09
N VAL A 12 -25.65 19.68 -64.54
CA VAL A 12 -26.12 18.49 -63.82
C VAL A 12 -26.41 17.34 -64.80
N TYR A 13 -27.08 17.65 -65.91
CA TYR A 13 -27.37 16.66 -66.96
C TYR A 13 -26.09 16.13 -67.63
N LYS A 14 -25.09 16.95 -67.84
CA LYS A 14 -23.78 16.52 -68.39
C LYS A 14 -23.03 15.56 -67.43
N ARG A 15 -23.15 15.79 -66.10
CA ARG A 15 -22.53 14.94 -65.09
C ARG A 15 -23.20 13.56 -65.00
N GLN A 16 -24.52 13.51 -65.00
CA GLN A 16 -25.27 12.28 -65.02
C GLN A 16 -25.03 11.43 -66.27
N SER A 17 -24.98 12.09 -67.45
CA SER A 17 -24.65 11.45 -68.70
C SER A 17 -23.26 10.81 -68.67
N LYS A 18 -22.28 11.54 -68.06
CA LYS A 18 -20.92 11.02 -67.93
C LYS A 18 -20.81 9.80 -67.01
N LEU A 19 -21.50 9.82 -65.88
CA LEU A 19 -21.53 8.69 -64.97
C LEU A 19 -22.14 7.43 -65.59
N ARG A 20 -23.20 7.61 -66.39
CA ARG A 20 -23.81 6.50 -67.16
C ARG A 20 -22.81 5.96 -68.17
N GLU A 21 -22.17 6.83 -68.94
CA GLU A 21 -21.13 6.46 -69.92
C GLU A 21 -19.96 5.74 -69.26
N ASP A 22 -19.55 6.14 -68.06
CA ASP A 22 -18.44 5.47 -67.34
C ASP A 22 -18.84 4.10 -66.83
N ILE A 23 -20.06 3.91 -66.36
CA ILE A 23 -20.61 2.58 -66.01
C ILE A 23 -20.70 1.68 -67.29
N GLU A 24 -21.23 2.24 -68.41
CA GLU A 24 -21.32 1.53 -69.67
C GLU A 24 -19.92 1.14 -70.20
N LYS A 25 -18.93 1.97 -70.03
CA LYS A 25 -17.52 1.64 -70.37
C LYS A 25 -16.98 0.50 -69.52
N CYS A 26 -17.33 0.41 -68.25
CA CYS A 26 -16.94 -0.71 -67.39
C CYS A 26 -17.58 -2.05 -67.87
N LEU A 27 -18.73 -1.98 -68.50
CA LEU A 27 -19.42 -3.17 -69.05
C LEU A 27 -19.00 -3.51 -70.49
N ASP A 28 -18.30 -2.64 -71.17
CA ASP A 28 -17.80 -2.87 -72.51
C ASP A 28 -16.53 -3.74 -72.47
N THR A 29 -16.71 -5.01 -72.79
CA THR A 29 -15.62 -6.01 -72.82
C THR A 29 -14.51 -5.67 -73.83
N THR A 30 -14.80 -4.88 -74.84
CA THR A 30 -13.78 -4.46 -75.81
C THR A 30 -12.84 -3.41 -75.24
N LYS A 31 -13.33 -2.60 -74.30
CA LYS A 31 -12.57 -1.54 -73.59
C LYS A 31 -11.91 -2.09 -72.34
N THR A 32 -12.61 -2.84 -71.54
CA THR A 32 -12.09 -3.38 -70.27
C THR A 32 -11.19 -4.58 -70.47
N LYS A 33 -11.39 -5.34 -71.55
CA LYS A 33 -10.76 -6.65 -71.79
C LYS A 33 -11.09 -7.69 -70.72
N ILE A 34 -12.12 -7.44 -69.91
CA ILE A 34 -12.58 -8.32 -68.84
C ILE A 34 -13.97 -8.83 -69.19
N PRO A 35 -14.20 -10.15 -69.18
CA PRO A 35 -15.55 -10.74 -69.38
C PRO A 35 -16.53 -10.26 -68.30
N ILE A 36 -17.76 -9.90 -68.67
CA ILE A 36 -18.77 -9.34 -67.74
C ILE A 36 -19.01 -10.24 -66.56
N ASN A 37 -18.98 -11.55 -66.72
CA ASN A 37 -19.16 -12.53 -65.65
C ASN A 37 -18.00 -12.58 -64.62
N GLN A 38 -16.89 -11.90 -64.86
CA GLN A 38 -15.76 -11.75 -63.97
C GLN A 38 -15.82 -10.41 -63.19
N ILE A 39 -16.73 -9.50 -63.53
CA ILE A 39 -16.92 -8.24 -62.81
C ILE A 39 -17.91 -8.50 -61.67
N VAL A 40 -17.39 -8.38 -60.46
CA VAL A 40 -18.19 -8.59 -59.24
C VAL A 40 -18.84 -7.28 -58.78
N GLU A 41 -18.09 -6.18 -58.90
CA GLU A 41 -18.48 -4.86 -58.41
C GLU A 41 -17.90 -3.76 -59.25
N ILE A 42 -18.68 -2.68 -59.44
CA ILE A 42 -18.23 -1.40 -60.00
C ILE A 42 -18.25 -0.37 -58.86
N ILE A 43 -17.10 0.28 -58.63
CA ILE A 43 -16.97 1.33 -57.63
C ILE A 43 -16.83 2.68 -58.36
N LEU A 44 -17.73 3.62 -58.08
CA LEU A 44 -17.70 4.98 -58.54
C LEU A 44 -17.29 5.92 -57.42
N CYS A 45 -16.18 6.65 -57.60
CA CYS A 45 -15.75 7.71 -56.70
C CYS A 45 -15.99 9.05 -57.37
N ILE A 46 -16.80 9.90 -56.76
CA ILE A 46 -17.20 11.20 -57.38
C ILE A 46 -17.03 12.35 -56.38
N ASN A 47 -16.64 13.53 -56.88
CA ASN A 47 -16.39 14.73 -56.09
C ASN A 47 -17.60 15.68 -55.98
N PHE A 48 -18.81 15.11 -56.01
CA PHE A 48 -20.07 15.80 -55.84
C PHE A 48 -21.13 14.85 -55.25
N ASN A 49 -22.21 15.39 -54.75
CA ASN A 49 -23.30 14.58 -54.18
C ASN A 49 -24.35 14.26 -55.23
N LEU A 50 -24.98 13.08 -55.09
CA LEU A 50 -26.13 12.65 -55.87
C LEU A 50 -27.34 12.55 -54.95
N ASN A 51 -28.50 12.83 -55.52
CA ASN A 51 -29.75 12.58 -54.82
C ASN A 51 -30.19 11.12 -54.95
N VAL A 52 -31.21 10.71 -54.17
CA VAL A 52 -31.64 9.30 -54.12
C VAL A 52 -32.11 8.80 -55.48
N ASP A 53 -32.80 9.62 -56.26
CA ASP A 53 -33.32 9.23 -57.58
C ASP A 53 -32.18 9.03 -58.57
N GLU A 54 -31.17 9.85 -58.51
CA GLU A 54 -29.99 9.74 -59.37
C GLU A 54 -29.21 8.44 -59.02
N ILE A 55 -29.02 8.12 -57.73
CA ILE A 55 -28.38 6.86 -57.32
C ILE A 55 -29.21 5.67 -57.79
N GLN A 56 -30.55 5.70 -57.64
CA GLN A 56 -31.40 4.66 -58.09
C GLN A 56 -31.38 4.45 -59.61
N SER A 57 -31.32 5.57 -60.36
CA SER A 57 -31.19 5.54 -61.81
C SER A 57 -29.92 4.88 -62.28
N LEU A 58 -28.78 5.13 -61.60
CA LEU A 58 -27.51 4.45 -61.88
C LEU A 58 -27.52 2.99 -61.52
N LYS A 59 -28.10 2.61 -60.40
CA LYS A 59 -28.27 1.20 -59.97
C LYS A 59 -29.15 0.42 -61.00
N ASN A 60 -30.17 1.04 -61.55
CA ASN A 60 -31.05 0.41 -62.51
C ASN A 60 -30.34 0.03 -63.82
N LEU A 61 -29.21 0.70 -64.17
CA LEU A 61 -28.38 0.33 -65.33
C LEU A 61 -27.81 -1.10 -65.20
N LEU A 62 -27.56 -1.54 -63.99
CA LEU A 62 -27.00 -2.84 -63.63
C LEU A 62 -28.09 -3.87 -63.26
N GLY A 63 -29.38 -3.50 -63.26
CA GLY A 63 -30.48 -4.31 -62.74
C GLY A 63 -30.69 -5.66 -63.44
N LYS A 64 -30.06 -5.88 -64.62
CA LYS A 64 -30.06 -7.19 -65.33
C LYS A 64 -28.77 -7.99 -65.13
N THR A 65 -27.83 -7.47 -64.37
CA THR A 65 -26.53 -8.12 -64.09
C THR A 65 -26.45 -8.46 -62.59
N LYS A 66 -25.53 -9.39 -62.22
CA LYS A 66 -25.23 -9.66 -60.82
C LYS A 66 -24.13 -8.77 -60.25
N ILE A 67 -23.81 -7.66 -60.94
CA ILE A 67 -22.73 -6.76 -60.58
C ILE A 67 -23.24 -5.75 -59.54
N ALA A 68 -22.56 -5.65 -58.40
CA ALA A 68 -22.84 -4.65 -57.41
C ALA A 68 -22.36 -3.25 -57.87
N LEU A 69 -23.09 -2.17 -57.48
CA LEU A 69 -22.67 -0.80 -57.72
C LEU A 69 -22.52 -0.08 -56.38
N THR A 70 -21.29 0.23 -56.00
CA THR A 70 -20.95 1.06 -54.86
C THR A 70 -20.59 2.47 -55.30
N ILE A 71 -21.21 3.49 -54.70
CA ILE A 71 -21.02 4.88 -55.07
C ILE A 71 -20.51 5.66 -53.87
N TYR A 72 -19.29 6.15 -53.95
CA TYR A 72 -18.73 7.10 -53.02
C TYR A 72 -18.97 8.53 -53.52
N THR A 73 -19.93 9.20 -52.93
CA THR A 73 -20.20 10.62 -53.18
C THR A 73 -19.25 11.49 -52.36
N LEU A 74 -19.24 12.82 -52.63
CA LEU A 74 -18.37 13.73 -51.86
C LEU A 74 -18.57 13.61 -50.36
N ASP A 75 -19.81 13.54 -49.87
CA ASP A 75 -20.08 13.46 -48.42
C ASP A 75 -19.71 12.11 -47.87
N SER A 76 -20.06 10.98 -48.50
CA SER A 76 -19.70 9.64 -48.05
C SER A 76 -18.20 9.40 -48.06
N LEU A 77 -17.49 9.87 -49.12
CA LEU A 77 -16.05 9.75 -49.21
C LEU A 77 -15.37 10.62 -48.14
N SER A 78 -15.84 11.85 -47.94
CA SER A 78 -15.30 12.76 -46.92
C SER A 78 -15.47 12.19 -45.52
N LEU A 79 -16.65 11.58 -45.24
CA LEU A 79 -16.91 10.97 -43.96
C LEU A 79 -16.02 9.75 -43.71
N GLU A 80 -15.86 8.87 -44.70
CA GLU A 80 -15.07 7.65 -44.58
C GLU A 80 -13.57 7.99 -44.49
N LEU A 81 -13.07 8.92 -45.30
CA LEU A 81 -11.71 9.43 -45.18
C LEU A 81 -11.45 10.07 -43.79
N HIS A 82 -12.43 10.80 -43.25
CA HIS A 82 -12.29 11.43 -41.93
C HIS A 82 -12.30 10.42 -40.79
N LEU A 83 -13.14 9.38 -40.87
CA LEU A 83 -13.31 8.42 -39.77
C LEU A 83 -12.31 7.25 -39.82
N GLN A 84 -11.98 6.75 -41.01
CA GLN A 84 -11.26 5.47 -41.14
C GLN A 84 -9.91 5.58 -41.86
N HIS A 85 -9.68 6.60 -42.71
CA HIS A 85 -8.53 6.68 -43.58
C HIS A 85 -7.84 8.05 -43.52
N ARG A 86 -7.62 8.54 -42.31
CA ARG A 86 -6.94 9.84 -42.09
C ARG A 86 -5.51 9.89 -42.61
N ASP A 87 -4.81 8.77 -42.61
CA ASP A 87 -3.51 8.58 -43.19
C ASP A 87 -3.47 8.92 -44.70
N ILE A 88 -4.53 8.51 -45.45
CA ILE A 88 -4.70 8.84 -46.85
C ILE A 88 -4.93 10.34 -47.03
N VAL A 89 -5.78 10.94 -46.15
CA VAL A 89 -6.04 12.37 -46.16
C VAL A 89 -4.75 13.17 -45.93
N HIS A 90 -3.94 12.80 -44.98
CA HIS A 90 -2.67 13.43 -44.69
C HIS A 90 -1.72 13.30 -45.90
N LYS A 91 -1.54 12.08 -46.40
CA LYS A 91 -0.57 11.78 -47.49
C LYS A 91 -0.92 12.47 -48.81
N TYR A 92 -2.19 12.54 -49.17
CA TYR A 92 -2.61 13.00 -50.50
C TYR A 92 -3.23 14.40 -50.51
N LEU A 93 -3.77 14.88 -49.42
CA LEU A 93 -4.39 16.21 -49.31
C LEU A 93 -3.55 17.17 -48.46
N GLY A 94 -2.51 16.70 -47.79
CA GLY A 94 -1.65 17.53 -46.92
C GLY A 94 -2.38 18.08 -45.68
N LEU A 95 -3.56 17.51 -45.34
CA LEU A 95 -4.29 17.93 -44.15
C LEU A 95 -3.68 17.31 -42.92
N PRO A 96 -3.52 18.07 -41.82
CA PRO A 96 -2.98 17.52 -40.56
C PRO A 96 -3.83 16.38 -40.04
N LEU A 97 -3.17 15.36 -39.49
CA LEU A 97 -3.84 14.28 -38.77
C LEU A 97 -4.19 14.75 -37.35
N ASP A 98 -5.47 14.93 -37.07
CA ASP A 98 -5.92 15.02 -35.68
C ASP A 98 -6.13 13.61 -35.15
N THR A 99 -5.22 13.16 -34.30
CA THR A 99 -5.27 11.83 -33.70
C THR A 99 -6.22 11.73 -32.51
N GLY A 100 -6.77 12.88 -32.09
CA GLY A 100 -7.62 12.99 -30.89
C GLY A 100 -6.84 12.78 -29.59
N GLN A 101 -5.53 13.06 -29.57
CA GLN A 101 -4.72 13.04 -28.35
C GLN A 101 -4.86 14.29 -27.52
N ILE A 102 -5.14 15.45 -28.16
CA ILE A 102 -5.36 16.71 -27.45
C ILE A 102 -6.85 16.88 -27.22
N VAL A 103 -7.28 16.75 -25.97
CA VAL A 103 -8.69 16.78 -25.58
C VAL A 103 -8.98 17.88 -24.56
N SER A 104 -10.23 18.31 -24.46
CA SER A 104 -10.63 19.23 -23.39
C SER A 104 -10.54 18.55 -22.02
N ILE A 105 -10.39 19.32 -20.93
CA ILE A 105 -10.40 18.80 -19.56
C ILE A 105 -11.66 17.96 -19.30
N ARG A 106 -12.82 18.42 -19.76
CA ARG A 106 -14.08 17.72 -19.62
C ARG A 106 -14.05 16.35 -20.32
N THR A 107 -13.60 16.32 -21.55
CA THR A 107 -13.48 15.07 -22.32
C THR A 107 -12.51 14.10 -21.64
N PHE A 108 -11.35 14.60 -21.15
CA PHE A 108 -10.40 13.81 -20.40
C PHE A 108 -11.01 13.19 -19.14
N VAL A 109 -11.73 13.98 -18.34
CA VAL A 109 -12.43 13.50 -17.13
C VAL A 109 -13.47 12.44 -17.48
N ASP A 110 -14.24 12.66 -18.56
CA ASP A 110 -15.28 11.71 -19.01
C ASP A 110 -14.63 10.40 -19.50
N GLU A 111 -13.52 10.46 -20.24
CA GLU A 111 -12.76 9.29 -20.68
C GLU A 111 -12.14 8.55 -19.48
N TYR A 112 -11.52 9.26 -18.55
CA TYR A 112 -10.94 8.71 -17.33
C TYR A 112 -11.99 7.98 -16.49
N ASN A 113 -13.16 8.59 -16.28
CA ASN A 113 -14.24 7.98 -15.50
C ASN A 113 -14.85 6.76 -16.20
N LYS A 114 -14.93 6.75 -17.55
CA LYS A 114 -15.38 5.58 -18.33
C LYS A 114 -14.37 4.44 -18.31
N ALA A 115 -13.10 4.74 -18.43
CA ALA A 115 -12.04 3.74 -18.40
C ALA A 115 -11.95 3.03 -17.03
N SER A 116 -12.34 3.71 -15.97
CA SER A 116 -12.29 3.18 -14.60
C SER A 116 -13.43 2.21 -14.21
N LYS A 117 -14.37 1.90 -15.12
CA LYS A 117 -15.43 0.86 -14.99
C LYS A 117 -16.04 0.70 -13.57
N GLY A 118 -16.34 1.81 -12.89
CA GLY A 118 -17.11 1.82 -11.63
C GLY A 118 -16.33 1.41 -10.37
N ILE A 119 -15.03 1.16 -10.44
CA ILE A 119 -14.20 0.78 -9.29
C ILE A 119 -13.15 1.87 -8.96
N ALA A 120 -12.75 2.67 -9.94
CA ALA A 120 -11.90 3.83 -9.66
C ALA A 120 -12.74 4.96 -9.06
N THR A 121 -12.12 5.72 -8.17
CA THR A 121 -12.71 6.97 -7.69
C THR A 121 -12.85 7.92 -8.86
N PRO A 122 -14.08 8.28 -9.24
CA PRO A 122 -14.29 9.20 -10.36
C PRO A 122 -13.64 10.56 -10.03
N LEU A 123 -13.07 11.22 -11.02
CA LEU A 123 -12.44 12.54 -10.86
C LEU A 123 -13.45 13.66 -10.51
N ASN A 124 -14.76 13.40 -10.61
CA ASN A 124 -15.82 14.33 -10.25
C ASN A 124 -16.33 14.20 -8.80
N ASN A 125 -15.68 13.39 -7.94
CA ASN A 125 -16.01 13.31 -6.52
C ASN A 125 -15.65 14.61 -5.78
N THR A 126 -16.17 14.77 -4.55
CA THR A 126 -15.87 15.93 -3.70
C THR A 126 -14.38 16.03 -3.40
N PHE A 127 -13.83 17.23 -3.53
CA PHE A 127 -12.45 17.54 -3.19
C PHE A 127 -12.37 17.88 -1.69
N LEU A 128 -11.50 17.21 -0.95
CA LEU A 128 -11.35 17.35 0.51
C LEU A 128 -9.88 17.37 0.94
N HIS A 129 -9.59 18.13 2.01
CA HIS A 129 -8.32 18.13 2.76
C HIS A 129 -7.06 18.50 2.01
N ARG A 130 -7.17 19.21 0.89
CA ARG A 130 -6.01 19.67 0.12
C ARG A 130 -6.15 21.12 -0.34
N GLU A 131 -6.89 21.91 0.42
CA GLU A 131 -7.18 23.31 0.08
C GLU A 131 -5.91 24.15 0.08
N GLU A 132 -5.01 23.91 1.04
CA GLU A 132 -3.71 24.58 1.12
C GLU A 132 -2.81 24.19 -0.04
N GLU A 133 -2.68 22.89 -0.33
CA GLU A 133 -1.91 22.40 -1.46
C GLU A 133 -2.46 22.94 -2.79
N LEU A 134 -3.80 22.98 -2.92
CA LEU A 134 -4.47 23.52 -4.10
C LEU A 134 -4.11 25.00 -4.33
N GLU A 135 -4.17 25.82 -3.28
CA GLU A 135 -3.82 27.24 -3.38
C GLU A 135 -2.33 27.42 -3.70
N ASN A 136 -1.44 26.64 -3.07
CA ASN A 136 -0.02 26.67 -3.36
C ASN A 136 0.27 26.31 -4.82
N ILE A 137 -0.35 25.24 -5.34
CA ILE A 137 -0.22 24.83 -6.74
C ILE A 137 -0.74 25.92 -7.66
N LYS A 138 -1.90 26.53 -7.38
CA LYS A 138 -2.46 27.65 -8.15
C LYS A 138 -1.51 28.84 -8.21
N GLN A 139 -0.85 29.18 -7.09
CA GLN A 139 0.15 30.26 -7.07
C GLN A 139 1.38 29.92 -7.92
N VAL A 140 1.81 28.66 -7.91
CA VAL A 140 2.89 28.21 -8.81
C VAL A 140 2.48 28.36 -10.27
N ILE A 141 1.26 27.94 -10.64
CA ILE A 141 0.74 28.07 -12.01
C ILE A 141 0.73 29.55 -12.45
N LYS A 142 0.43 30.50 -11.58
CA LYS A 142 0.48 31.93 -11.89
C LYS A 142 1.89 32.42 -12.22
N GLN A 143 2.90 31.89 -11.53
CA GLN A 143 4.27 32.41 -11.57
C GLN A 143 5.21 31.66 -12.52
N LYS A 144 4.89 30.41 -12.82
CA LYS A 144 5.76 29.49 -13.58
C LYS A 144 5.02 28.84 -14.73
N ASP A 145 5.79 28.45 -15.74
CA ASP A 145 5.25 27.80 -16.91
C ASP A 145 5.36 26.28 -16.85
N PHE A 146 6.28 25.74 -16.04
CA PHE A 146 6.43 24.30 -15.82
C PHE A 146 6.21 23.94 -14.37
N LEU A 147 5.22 23.06 -14.13
CA LEU A 147 4.91 22.50 -12.82
C LEU A 147 4.88 20.98 -12.92
N ILE A 148 5.61 20.29 -12.06
CA ILE A 148 5.58 18.83 -11.91
C ILE A 148 4.94 18.50 -10.56
N ILE A 149 3.79 17.85 -10.59
CA ILE A 149 3.11 17.31 -9.41
C ILE A 149 3.47 15.83 -9.29
N THR A 150 4.18 15.46 -8.23
CA THR A 150 4.66 14.10 -8.02
C THR A 150 4.09 13.48 -6.74
N GLY A 151 4.26 12.18 -6.59
CA GLY A 151 3.83 11.39 -5.42
C GLY A 151 3.43 9.98 -5.80
N ILE A 152 3.17 9.14 -4.79
CA ILE A 152 2.78 7.75 -4.97
C ILE A 152 1.48 7.61 -5.78
N ALA A 153 1.24 6.41 -6.33
CA ALA A 153 -0.01 6.10 -7.02
C ALA A 153 -1.22 6.22 -6.08
N GLY A 154 -2.35 6.68 -6.62
CA GLY A 154 -3.61 6.81 -5.85
C GLY A 154 -3.67 7.97 -4.86
N VAL A 155 -2.60 8.77 -4.71
CA VAL A 155 -2.53 9.90 -3.75
C VAL A 155 -3.36 11.13 -4.17
N GLY A 156 -3.89 11.15 -5.42
CA GLY A 156 -4.76 12.22 -5.91
C GLY A 156 -4.07 13.27 -6.80
N LYS A 157 -2.92 12.97 -7.42
CA LYS A 157 -2.19 13.89 -8.31
C LYS A 157 -3.06 14.47 -9.44
N THR A 158 -3.70 13.59 -10.21
CA THR A 158 -4.57 13.98 -11.33
C THR A 158 -5.73 14.85 -10.86
N LYS A 159 -6.35 14.48 -9.72
CA LYS A 159 -7.46 15.25 -9.15
C LYS A 159 -7.06 16.66 -8.77
N ILE A 160 -5.98 16.83 -8.01
CA ILE A 160 -5.54 18.17 -7.59
C ILE A 160 -5.04 19.01 -8.77
N ALA A 161 -4.42 18.40 -9.79
CA ALA A 161 -4.01 19.09 -11.00
C ALA A 161 -5.21 19.70 -11.73
N ILE A 162 -6.28 18.90 -11.94
CA ILE A 162 -7.51 19.35 -12.62
C ILE A 162 -8.21 20.44 -11.81
N GLU A 163 -8.31 20.30 -10.49
CA GLU A 163 -8.92 21.33 -9.62
C GLU A 163 -8.11 22.62 -9.63
N ALA A 164 -6.79 22.55 -9.64
CA ALA A 164 -5.91 23.72 -9.73
C ALA A 164 -6.05 24.44 -11.07
N ILE A 165 -6.11 23.68 -12.17
CA ILE A 165 -6.34 24.23 -13.51
C ILE A 165 -7.70 24.90 -13.58
N ASN A 166 -8.76 24.24 -13.12
CA ASN A 166 -10.11 24.82 -13.13
C ASN A 166 -10.19 26.10 -12.29
N SER A 167 -9.59 26.10 -11.09
CA SER A 167 -9.50 27.28 -10.24
C SER A 167 -8.71 28.42 -10.89
N PHE A 168 -7.61 28.12 -11.58
CA PHE A 168 -6.84 29.10 -12.32
C PHE A 168 -7.62 29.70 -13.49
N LEU A 169 -8.31 28.86 -14.28
CA LEU A 169 -9.11 29.30 -15.43
C LEU A 169 -10.30 30.21 -15.01
N ALA A 170 -10.88 29.97 -13.85
CA ALA A 170 -11.95 30.81 -13.31
C ALA A 170 -11.49 32.28 -13.06
N GLU A 171 -10.21 32.47 -12.75
CA GLU A 171 -9.58 33.77 -12.52
C GLU A 171 -8.91 34.35 -13.77
N ASN A 172 -8.61 33.53 -14.79
CA ASN A 172 -7.82 33.89 -15.96
C ASN A 172 -8.53 33.46 -17.26
N LEU A 173 -9.55 34.22 -17.64
CA LEU A 173 -10.45 33.91 -18.76
C LEU A 173 -9.77 33.92 -20.14
N SER A 174 -8.57 34.45 -20.29
CA SER A 174 -7.79 34.42 -21.55
C SER A 174 -7.24 33.04 -21.85
N TYR A 175 -7.05 32.20 -20.84
CA TYR A 175 -6.46 30.88 -20.99
C TYR A 175 -7.47 29.82 -21.40
N ASN A 176 -7.02 28.93 -22.29
CA ASN A 176 -7.70 27.67 -22.60
C ASN A 176 -6.85 26.50 -22.12
N ALA A 177 -7.49 25.45 -21.59
CA ALA A 177 -6.77 24.29 -21.13
C ALA A 177 -7.15 23.03 -21.91
N PHE A 178 -6.12 22.25 -22.24
CA PHE A 178 -6.22 20.95 -22.89
C PHE A 178 -5.45 19.90 -22.10
N CYS A 179 -5.89 18.65 -22.20
CA CYS A 179 -5.22 17.48 -21.65
C CYS A 179 -4.62 16.62 -22.77
N LEU A 180 -3.50 16.03 -22.51
CA LEU A 180 -2.92 15.03 -23.39
C LEU A 180 -3.43 13.63 -23.03
N SER A 181 -4.27 13.04 -23.88
CA SER A 181 -4.67 11.64 -23.87
C SER A 181 -3.80 10.87 -24.85
N TYR A 182 -2.57 10.51 -24.42
CA TYR A 182 -1.53 9.95 -25.28
C TYR A 182 -1.92 8.59 -25.87
N LYS A 183 -1.81 8.44 -27.20
CA LYS A 183 -2.20 7.24 -27.95
C LYS A 183 -1.03 6.57 -28.68
N ASN A 184 0.18 6.86 -28.25
CA ASN A 184 1.42 6.32 -28.82
C ASN A 184 1.56 6.57 -30.34
N CYS A 185 1.21 7.76 -30.78
CA CYS A 185 1.37 8.21 -32.15
C CYS A 185 2.04 9.59 -32.20
N GLU A 186 2.36 10.07 -33.40
CA GLU A 186 3.04 11.34 -33.60
C GLU A 186 2.25 12.48 -32.94
N LEU A 187 2.89 13.22 -32.03
CA LEU A 187 2.26 14.22 -31.18
C LEU A 187 2.48 15.66 -31.67
N LEU A 188 3.60 15.91 -32.32
CA LEU A 188 4.02 17.27 -32.63
C LEU A 188 3.04 17.98 -33.58
N SER A 189 2.50 17.26 -34.58
CA SER A 189 1.49 17.78 -35.49
C SER A 189 0.18 18.16 -34.76
N ASP A 190 -0.25 17.36 -33.78
CA ASP A 190 -1.43 17.66 -32.99
C ASP A 190 -1.24 18.92 -32.12
N LEU A 191 -0.04 19.07 -31.54
CA LEU A 191 0.30 20.27 -30.78
C LEU A 191 0.22 21.54 -31.63
N TYR A 192 0.80 21.55 -32.84
CA TYR A 192 0.70 22.70 -33.73
C TYR A 192 -0.71 22.95 -34.28
N GLN A 193 -1.53 21.93 -34.38
CA GLN A 193 -2.90 22.04 -34.83
C GLN A 193 -3.84 22.64 -33.77
N HIS A 194 -3.68 22.25 -32.50
CA HIS A 194 -4.57 22.65 -31.42
C HIS A 194 -4.17 23.97 -30.73
N PHE A 195 -2.89 24.33 -30.74
CA PHE A 195 -2.37 25.48 -30.02
C PHE A 195 -2.01 26.63 -30.95
N ASP A 196 -2.91 27.58 -31.10
CA ASP A 196 -2.70 28.86 -31.80
C ASP A 196 -1.58 29.65 -31.12
N ASP A 197 -0.60 30.14 -31.88
CA ASP A 197 0.58 30.86 -31.40
C ASP A 197 0.27 32.17 -30.68
N LYS A 198 -0.91 32.73 -30.87
CA LYS A 198 -1.36 34.03 -30.32
C LYS A 198 -2.20 33.93 -29.06
N LYS A 199 -2.62 32.72 -28.66
CA LYS A 199 -3.48 32.51 -27.52
C LYS A 199 -2.75 31.91 -26.33
N ASP A 200 -3.29 32.14 -25.13
CA ASP A 200 -2.79 31.59 -23.90
C ASP A 200 -3.37 30.19 -23.64
N TYR A 201 -2.50 29.25 -23.25
CA TYR A 201 -2.91 27.86 -23.04
C TYR A 201 -2.28 27.23 -21.80
N ILE A 202 -2.98 26.24 -21.27
CA ILE A 202 -2.46 25.25 -20.35
C ILE A 202 -2.52 23.89 -21.05
N LEU A 203 -1.40 23.17 -21.08
CA LEU A 203 -1.33 21.76 -21.45
C LEU A 203 -1.14 20.94 -20.19
N PHE A 204 -2.11 20.10 -19.88
CA PHE A 204 -2.04 19.14 -18.80
C PHE A 204 -1.57 17.78 -19.34
N VAL A 205 -0.52 17.24 -18.73
CA VAL A 205 0.11 15.98 -19.10
C VAL A 205 0.02 15.04 -17.88
N ASP A 206 -0.94 14.14 -17.92
CA ASP A 206 -1.14 13.16 -16.85
C ASP A 206 -0.21 11.96 -17.04
N ASP A 207 0.36 11.45 -15.93
CA ASP A 207 1.28 10.31 -15.90
C ASP A 207 2.37 10.40 -16.99
N ALA A 208 3.14 11.49 -16.99
CA ALA A 208 4.16 11.80 -18.02
C ALA A 208 5.22 10.70 -18.19
N ASN A 209 5.35 9.82 -17.21
CA ASN A 209 6.19 8.63 -17.28
C ASN A 209 5.75 7.62 -18.35
N ARG A 210 4.54 7.76 -18.89
CA ARG A 210 3.98 6.90 -19.95
C ARG A 210 4.21 7.46 -21.36
N ILE A 211 4.82 8.64 -21.49
CA ILE A 211 4.90 9.36 -22.75
C ILE A 211 6.31 9.25 -23.33
N ASP A 212 6.51 8.31 -24.24
CA ASP A 212 7.79 8.12 -24.92
C ASP A 212 8.22 9.35 -25.74
N ALA A 213 7.25 10.13 -26.24
CA ALA A 213 7.46 11.32 -27.06
C ALA A 213 7.47 12.63 -26.25
N PHE A 214 7.79 12.61 -24.96
CA PHE A 214 7.75 13.81 -24.10
C PHE A 214 8.67 14.94 -24.60
N ASN A 215 9.77 14.60 -25.25
CA ASN A 215 10.67 15.56 -25.90
C ASN A 215 9.99 16.40 -27.01
N GLN A 216 8.90 15.93 -27.62
CA GLN A 216 8.12 16.70 -28.58
C GLN A 216 7.35 17.83 -27.89
N ILE A 217 6.86 17.61 -26.65
CA ILE A 217 6.19 18.65 -25.83
C ILE A 217 7.17 19.76 -25.48
N THR A 218 8.36 19.40 -25.00
CA THR A 218 9.40 20.39 -24.67
C THR A 218 9.95 21.09 -25.91
N GLY A 219 10.05 20.39 -27.04
CA GLY A 219 10.38 20.96 -28.34
C GLY A 219 9.35 21.97 -28.81
N PHE A 220 8.06 21.62 -28.69
CA PHE A 220 6.96 22.53 -29.01
C PHE A 220 6.95 23.79 -28.14
N TYR A 221 7.20 23.66 -26.83
CA TYR A 221 7.30 24.80 -25.92
C TYR A 221 8.41 25.79 -26.34
N LYS A 222 9.54 25.28 -26.87
CA LYS A 222 10.65 26.12 -27.37
C LYS A 222 10.32 26.90 -28.65
N SER A 223 9.25 26.54 -29.35
CA SER A 223 8.84 27.27 -30.56
C SER A 223 8.44 28.71 -30.22
N GLN A 224 8.70 29.65 -31.15
CA GLN A 224 8.32 31.03 -30.93
C GLN A 224 6.81 31.19 -30.89
N ARG A 225 6.32 31.78 -29.79
CA ARG A 225 4.91 32.06 -29.56
C ARG A 225 4.70 33.48 -29.08
N GLN A 226 3.55 34.07 -29.40
CA GLN A 226 3.12 35.36 -28.87
C GLN A 226 2.28 35.21 -27.60
N GLY A 227 1.50 34.15 -27.51
CA GLY A 227 0.72 33.78 -26.32
C GLY A 227 1.53 32.92 -25.35
N ASN A 228 1.07 32.83 -24.08
CA ASN A 228 1.69 32.04 -23.05
C ASN A 228 1.29 30.57 -23.15
N LEU A 229 2.23 29.68 -22.85
CA LEU A 229 1.96 28.25 -22.71
C LEU A 229 2.47 27.77 -21.38
N LYS A 230 1.57 27.20 -20.56
CA LYS A 230 1.90 26.57 -19.28
C LYS A 230 1.76 25.07 -19.41
N ILE A 231 2.71 24.32 -18.85
CA ILE A 231 2.73 22.87 -18.88
C ILE A 231 2.65 22.36 -17.44
N ILE A 232 1.58 21.64 -17.14
CA ILE A 232 1.33 21.01 -15.83
C ILE A 232 1.44 19.51 -16.03
N ILE A 233 2.28 18.88 -15.26
CA ILE A 233 2.68 17.49 -15.42
C ILE A 233 2.36 16.75 -14.13
N THR A 234 1.73 15.58 -14.21
CA THR A 234 1.78 14.63 -13.12
C THR A 234 2.78 13.53 -13.45
N ALA A 235 3.52 13.10 -12.44
CA ALA A 235 4.48 12.01 -12.55
C ALA A 235 4.49 11.18 -11.27
N ARG A 236 4.86 9.93 -11.37
CA ARG A 236 5.16 9.11 -10.19
C ARG A 236 6.52 9.51 -9.63
N ASP A 237 6.69 9.38 -8.34
CA ASP A 237 7.91 9.77 -7.61
C ASP A 237 9.16 9.07 -8.17
N TYR A 238 9.07 7.82 -8.56
CA TYR A 238 10.17 7.09 -9.16
C TYR A 238 10.57 7.56 -10.57
N ALA A 239 9.61 8.06 -11.34
CA ALA A 239 9.84 8.54 -12.71
C ALA A 239 10.31 10.00 -12.75
N LEU A 240 10.27 10.68 -11.61
CA LEU A 240 10.62 12.09 -11.50
C LEU A 240 11.98 12.43 -12.12
N PRO A 241 13.09 11.71 -11.89
CA PRO A 241 14.38 12.04 -12.48
C PRO A 241 14.38 12.00 -14.02
N ILE A 242 13.57 11.12 -14.61
CA ILE A 242 13.44 11.01 -16.08
C ILE A 242 12.65 12.21 -16.61
N VAL A 243 11.52 12.52 -16.00
CA VAL A 243 10.66 13.65 -16.38
C VAL A 243 11.42 14.97 -16.22
N GLU A 244 12.19 15.13 -15.13
CA GLU A 244 13.06 16.28 -14.92
C GLU A 244 14.12 16.43 -16.00
N SER A 245 14.70 15.33 -16.45
CA SER A 245 15.72 15.37 -17.52
C SER A 245 15.14 15.92 -18.82
N TYR A 246 13.89 15.65 -19.14
CA TYR A 246 13.21 16.24 -20.29
C TYR A 246 12.87 17.72 -20.10
N CYS A 247 12.65 18.13 -18.86
CA CYS A 247 12.37 19.52 -18.50
C CYS A 247 13.63 20.33 -18.18
N PHE A 248 14.82 19.75 -18.32
CA PHE A 248 16.08 20.42 -18.05
C PHE A 248 16.20 21.71 -18.90
N GLY A 249 16.50 22.83 -18.24
CA GLY A 249 16.58 24.15 -18.89
C GLY A 249 15.30 24.99 -18.80
N PHE A 250 14.16 24.45 -18.32
CA PHE A 250 12.92 25.20 -18.10
C PHE A 250 12.67 25.52 -16.62
N ALA A 251 13.56 25.10 -15.73
CA ALA A 251 13.46 25.28 -14.28
C ALA A 251 12.07 24.94 -13.72
N PRO A 252 11.58 23.69 -13.90
CA PRO A 252 10.27 23.29 -13.41
C PRO A 252 10.19 23.41 -11.89
N VAL A 253 9.03 23.82 -11.39
CA VAL A 253 8.74 23.72 -9.96
C VAL A 253 8.16 22.34 -9.69
N GLN A 254 8.68 21.69 -8.66
CA GLN A 254 8.17 20.40 -8.19
C GLN A 254 7.26 20.59 -6.98
N TYR A 255 6.16 19.88 -6.98
CA TYR A 255 5.24 19.79 -5.85
C TYR A 255 4.97 18.31 -5.51
N THR A 256 5.44 17.87 -4.34
CA THR A 256 5.28 16.47 -3.94
C THR A 256 4.08 16.32 -3.01
N LEU A 257 3.08 15.54 -3.44
CA LEU A 257 1.92 15.19 -2.62
C LEU A 257 2.26 14.09 -1.64
N LYS A 258 1.94 14.33 -0.37
CA LYS A 258 2.08 13.36 0.72
C LYS A 258 0.86 12.45 0.82
N LYS A 259 1.03 11.30 1.48
CA LYS A 259 -0.08 10.46 1.94
C LYS A 259 -1.02 11.27 2.84
N PHE A 260 -2.28 10.90 2.89
CA PHE A 260 -3.22 11.45 3.86
C PHE A 260 -2.94 10.92 5.26
N SER A 261 -3.21 11.74 6.29
CA SER A 261 -3.18 11.30 7.68
C SER A 261 -4.39 10.40 7.99
N ASP A 262 -4.33 9.72 9.13
CA ASP A 262 -5.42 8.87 9.60
C ASP A 262 -6.70 9.70 9.88
N GLU A 263 -6.55 10.96 10.34
CA GLU A 263 -7.65 11.90 10.54
C GLU A 263 -8.30 12.28 9.20
N GLN A 264 -7.48 12.62 8.20
CA GLN A 264 -7.97 12.98 6.86
C GLN A 264 -8.71 11.81 6.21
N ILE A 265 -8.19 10.58 6.32
CA ILE A 265 -8.90 9.37 5.87
C ILE A 265 -10.22 9.20 6.64
N THR A 266 -10.21 9.41 7.96
CA THR A 266 -11.41 9.33 8.80
C THR A 266 -12.49 10.31 8.34
N ASP A 267 -12.11 11.53 8.01
CA ASP A 267 -13.05 12.54 7.55
C ASP A 267 -13.64 12.20 6.17
N ILE A 268 -12.83 11.65 5.26
CA ILE A 268 -13.33 11.17 3.96
C ILE A 268 -14.41 10.10 4.16
N ILE A 269 -14.21 9.14 5.05
CA ILE A 269 -15.15 8.03 5.24
C ILE A 269 -16.37 8.41 6.08
N LYS A 270 -16.27 9.47 6.91
CA LYS A 270 -17.42 10.07 7.61
C LYS A 270 -18.29 10.93 6.72
N ALA A 271 -17.70 11.54 5.68
CA ALA A 271 -18.41 12.40 4.75
C ALA A 271 -19.35 11.62 3.81
N GLU A 272 -20.29 12.33 3.20
CA GLU A 272 -21.07 11.75 2.10
C GLU A 272 -20.15 11.37 0.92
N PRO A 273 -20.42 10.27 0.24
CA PRO A 273 -21.59 9.39 0.31
C PRO A 273 -21.48 8.23 1.30
N PHE A 274 -20.37 8.12 2.07
CA PHE A 274 -20.09 6.95 2.89
C PHE A 274 -20.85 6.95 4.20
N ASN A 275 -20.79 8.05 4.97
CA ASN A 275 -21.46 8.23 6.25
C ASN A 275 -21.14 7.12 7.27
N ILE A 276 -19.90 6.59 7.26
CA ILE A 276 -19.47 5.54 8.18
C ILE A 276 -19.09 6.20 9.51
N SER A 277 -19.83 5.90 10.58
CA SER A 277 -19.59 6.44 11.94
C SER A 277 -18.96 5.43 12.89
N ASN A 278 -18.99 4.14 12.59
CA ASN A 278 -18.48 3.08 13.44
C ASN A 278 -16.94 3.09 13.46
N TRP A 279 -16.36 3.28 14.65
CA TRP A 279 -14.92 3.37 14.86
C TRP A 279 -14.14 2.09 14.47
N GLN A 280 -14.76 0.91 14.55
CA GLN A 280 -14.13 -0.34 14.14
C GLN A 280 -13.90 -0.37 12.62
N PHE A 281 -14.89 0.08 11.85
CA PHE A 281 -14.73 0.26 10.40
C PHE A 281 -13.66 1.31 10.10
N HIS A 282 -13.62 2.42 10.83
CA HIS A 282 -12.56 3.44 10.65
C HIS A 282 -11.19 2.83 10.80
N LYS A 283 -10.94 2.08 11.88
CA LYS A 283 -9.66 1.45 12.15
C LYS A 283 -9.22 0.51 11.02
N GLU A 284 -10.14 -0.33 10.53
CA GLU A 284 -9.83 -1.27 9.45
C GLU A 284 -9.63 -0.57 8.11
N ILE A 285 -10.46 0.42 7.77
CA ILE A 285 -10.31 1.19 6.54
C ILE A 285 -8.98 1.96 6.55
N ILE A 286 -8.63 2.61 7.65
CA ILE A 286 -7.34 3.33 7.80
C ILE A 286 -6.16 2.36 7.61
N ARG A 287 -6.23 1.19 8.24
CA ARG A 287 -5.19 0.16 8.11
C ARG A 287 -5.00 -0.29 6.65
N ILE A 288 -6.09 -0.58 5.94
CA ILE A 288 -6.08 -1.04 4.55
C ILE A 288 -5.62 0.08 3.62
N ALA A 289 -6.10 1.30 3.84
CA ALA A 289 -5.79 2.46 3.01
C ALA A 289 -4.33 2.91 3.12
N ASP A 290 -3.73 2.80 4.29
CA ASP A 290 -2.36 3.27 4.58
C ASP A 290 -2.08 4.68 4.04
N GLY A 291 -3.04 5.60 4.27
CA GLY A 291 -2.97 6.99 3.80
C GLY A 291 -3.22 7.18 2.30
N ASN A 292 -3.64 6.14 1.58
CA ASN A 292 -4.03 6.21 0.18
C ASN A 292 -5.54 6.48 0.07
N PRO A 293 -5.97 7.68 -0.38
CA PRO A 293 -7.39 8.04 -0.43
C PRO A 293 -8.20 7.16 -1.40
N ARG A 294 -7.58 6.65 -2.46
CA ARG A 294 -8.26 5.75 -3.40
C ARG A 294 -8.61 4.42 -2.75
N LEU A 295 -7.66 3.81 -2.03
CA LEU A 295 -7.92 2.58 -1.27
C LEU A 295 -8.93 2.82 -0.15
N ALA A 296 -8.87 3.97 0.54
CA ALA A 296 -9.84 4.35 1.55
C ALA A 296 -11.27 4.36 1.01
N ILE A 297 -11.48 5.03 -0.13
CA ILE A 297 -12.79 5.13 -0.77
C ILE A 297 -13.31 3.75 -1.22
N MET A 298 -12.46 2.93 -1.83
CA MET A 298 -12.84 1.59 -2.27
C MET A 298 -13.21 0.69 -1.09
N THR A 299 -12.43 0.75 -0.01
CA THR A 299 -12.69 -0.03 1.22
C THR A 299 -13.96 0.47 1.90
N ALA A 300 -14.21 1.78 1.91
CA ALA A 300 -15.44 2.37 2.44
C ALA A 300 -16.68 1.95 1.64
N LEU A 301 -16.57 1.88 0.31
CA LEU A 301 -17.65 1.36 -0.54
C LEU A 301 -17.97 -0.10 -0.23
N LEU A 302 -16.93 -0.95 -0.08
CA LEU A 302 -17.10 -2.34 0.32
C LEU A 302 -17.76 -2.46 1.70
N ALA A 303 -17.25 -1.71 2.68
CA ALA A 303 -17.80 -1.68 4.04
C ALA A 303 -19.29 -1.28 4.06
N LYS A 304 -19.67 -0.29 3.23
CA LYS A 304 -21.06 0.17 3.11
C LYS A 304 -21.96 -0.86 2.42
N GLN A 305 -21.43 -1.56 1.42
CA GLN A 305 -22.16 -2.60 0.69
C GLN A 305 -22.43 -3.82 1.55
N GLU A 306 -21.41 -4.31 2.23
CA GLU A 306 -21.46 -5.55 3.01
C GLU A 306 -22.04 -5.35 4.41
N GLN A 307 -21.94 -4.16 4.98
CA GLN A 307 -22.37 -3.80 6.35
C GLN A 307 -21.83 -4.75 7.45
N ASN A 308 -20.76 -5.45 7.15
CA ASN A 308 -20.14 -6.44 8.01
C ASN A 308 -18.62 -6.20 8.08
N ILE A 309 -18.09 -6.01 9.28
CA ILE A 309 -16.66 -5.77 9.48
C ILE A 309 -15.79 -6.97 9.07
N TYR A 310 -16.32 -8.17 9.14
CA TYR A 310 -15.60 -9.38 8.70
C TYR A 310 -15.35 -9.41 7.19
N ALA A 311 -16.12 -8.66 6.40
CA ALA A 311 -15.85 -8.48 4.97
C ALA A 311 -14.52 -7.73 4.70
N LEU A 312 -14.00 -7.01 5.70
CA LEU A 312 -12.69 -6.34 5.64
C LEU A 312 -11.54 -7.20 6.15
N ALA A 313 -11.81 -8.42 6.64
CA ALA A 313 -10.78 -9.34 7.10
C ALA A 313 -10.03 -10.01 5.95
N ASP A 314 -10.70 -10.21 4.80
CA ASP A 314 -10.06 -10.65 3.56
C ASP A 314 -10.38 -9.66 2.44
N VAL A 315 -9.43 -8.80 2.16
CA VAL A 315 -9.55 -7.77 1.12
C VAL A 315 -8.88 -8.17 -0.21
N SER A 316 -8.59 -9.45 -0.40
CA SER A 316 -7.92 -9.93 -1.63
C SER A 316 -8.74 -9.61 -2.89
N ASP A 317 -10.06 -9.77 -2.85
CA ASP A 317 -10.95 -9.43 -3.95
C ASP A 317 -11.03 -7.91 -4.20
N LEU A 318 -10.94 -7.11 -3.12
CA LEU A 318 -10.83 -5.66 -3.22
C LEU A 318 -9.54 -5.25 -3.93
N PHE A 319 -8.42 -5.86 -3.55
CA PHE A 319 -7.13 -5.61 -4.19
C PHE A 319 -7.12 -6.10 -5.65
N GLU A 320 -7.71 -7.25 -5.94
CA GLU A 320 -7.88 -7.71 -7.33
C GLU A 320 -8.66 -6.69 -8.17
N LYS A 321 -9.75 -6.20 -7.65
CA LYS A 321 -10.54 -5.13 -8.31
C LYS A 321 -9.77 -3.82 -8.41
N TYR A 322 -9.08 -3.41 -7.36
CA TYR A 322 -8.27 -2.19 -7.35
C TYR A 322 -7.18 -2.24 -8.43
N PHE A 323 -6.45 -3.33 -8.50
CA PHE A 323 -5.34 -3.45 -9.45
C PHE A 323 -5.79 -3.80 -10.88
N SER A 324 -6.93 -4.47 -11.06
CA SER A 324 -7.50 -4.69 -12.39
C SER A 324 -7.88 -3.40 -13.12
N THR A 325 -8.07 -2.29 -12.39
CA THR A 325 -8.33 -0.98 -13.01
C THR A 325 -7.10 -0.36 -13.66
N PHE A 326 -5.89 -0.80 -13.31
CA PHE A 326 -4.65 -0.35 -13.95
C PHE A 326 -4.34 -1.11 -15.22
N ILE A 327 -5.02 -2.24 -15.44
CA ILE A 327 -4.80 -3.14 -16.55
C ILE A 327 -6.04 -3.11 -17.42
N ASN A 328 -5.97 -2.40 -18.54
CA ASN A 328 -7.05 -2.37 -19.51
C ASN A 328 -7.24 -3.78 -20.12
N ASP A 329 -8.41 -4.34 -19.92
CA ASP A 329 -9.20 -5.32 -20.68
C ASP A 329 -8.62 -6.65 -21.22
N ASP A 330 -7.32 -6.91 -21.22
CA ASP A 330 -6.78 -8.07 -21.96
C ASP A 330 -6.55 -9.34 -21.11
N GLY A 331 -7.13 -9.44 -19.91
CA GLY A 331 -6.99 -10.65 -19.08
C GLY A 331 -5.58 -10.89 -18.50
N GLU A 332 -4.69 -9.93 -18.65
CA GLU A 332 -3.29 -9.99 -18.22
C GLU A 332 -3.10 -10.15 -16.73
N PHE A 333 -4.02 -9.58 -15.94
CA PHE A 333 -4.01 -9.70 -14.48
C PHE A 333 -4.36 -11.12 -14.02
N SER A 334 -5.09 -11.88 -14.85
CA SER A 334 -5.40 -13.30 -14.65
C SER A 334 -4.31 -14.22 -15.20
N ASN A 335 -3.32 -13.69 -15.93
CA ASN A 335 -2.22 -14.47 -16.45
C ASN A 335 -1.34 -15.00 -15.32
N GLN A 336 -1.42 -16.29 -15.06
CA GLN A 336 -0.69 -16.95 -13.98
C GLN A 336 0.83 -16.78 -14.10
N PHE A 337 1.37 -16.67 -15.31
CA PHE A 337 2.79 -16.47 -15.51
C PHE A 337 3.24 -15.09 -15.02
N ASN A 338 2.48 -14.03 -15.34
CA ASN A 338 2.75 -12.68 -14.84
C ASN A 338 2.67 -12.61 -13.31
N ILE A 339 1.69 -13.30 -12.70
CA ILE A 339 1.56 -13.37 -11.24
C ILE A 339 2.77 -14.08 -10.60
N LYS A 340 3.30 -15.14 -11.23
CA LYS A 340 4.53 -15.79 -10.77
C LYS A 340 5.73 -14.83 -10.80
N CYS A 341 5.91 -14.10 -11.90
CA CYS A 341 6.98 -13.10 -12.01
C CYS A 341 6.84 -12.01 -10.94
N LEU A 342 5.64 -11.47 -10.75
CA LEU A 342 5.36 -10.47 -9.73
C LEU A 342 5.56 -11.02 -8.31
N GLY A 343 5.22 -12.28 -8.05
CA GLY A 343 5.46 -12.94 -6.76
C GLY A 343 6.94 -13.03 -6.41
N ILE A 344 7.80 -13.36 -7.39
CA ILE A 344 9.25 -13.39 -7.21
C ILE A 344 9.76 -11.98 -6.90
N ILE A 345 9.38 -10.98 -7.70
CA ILE A 345 9.81 -9.59 -7.49
C ILE A 345 9.32 -9.08 -6.12
N ALA A 346 8.09 -9.42 -5.74
CA ALA A 346 7.52 -9.06 -4.43
C ALA A 346 8.33 -9.59 -3.27
N PHE A 347 8.75 -10.85 -3.32
CA PHE A 347 9.55 -11.44 -2.26
C PHE A 347 10.96 -10.85 -2.19
N PHE A 348 11.67 -10.76 -3.31
CA PHE A 348 13.06 -10.27 -3.32
C PHE A 348 13.17 -8.73 -3.26
N ASN A 349 12.04 -8.00 -3.36
CA ASN A 349 11.92 -6.53 -3.31
C ASN A 349 12.56 -5.80 -4.49
N ALA A 350 13.82 -6.11 -4.83
CA ALA A 350 14.50 -5.61 -6.03
C ALA A 350 15.29 -6.76 -6.66
N VAL A 351 15.04 -7.02 -7.94
CA VAL A 351 15.58 -8.16 -8.66
C VAL A 351 16.49 -7.66 -9.78
N PRO A 352 17.78 -8.10 -9.87
CA PRO A 352 18.71 -7.70 -10.92
C PRO A 352 18.37 -8.42 -12.23
N TYR A 353 17.33 -7.98 -12.92
CA TYR A 353 16.73 -8.69 -14.05
C TYR A 353 17.62 -8.80 -15.28
N LYS A 354 18.61 -7.91 -15.46
CA LYS A 354 19.61 -7.97 -16.55
C LYS A 354 20.83 -8.81 -16.20
N ASP A 355 21.15 -9.03 -14.94
CA ASP A 355 22.19 -9.94 -14.54
C ASP A 355 21.68 -11.39 -14.64
N LYS A 356 21.86 -11.95 -15.84
CA LYS A 356 21.40 -13.30 -16.15
C LYS A 356 21.90 -14.34 -15.16
N ASN A 357 23.14 -14.25 -14.72
CA ASN A 357 23.74 -15.25 -13.82
C ASN A 357 23.02 -15.28 -12.47
N THR A 358 22.75 -14.12 -11.91
CA THR A 358 22.08 -14.01 -10.60
C THR A 358 20.60 -14.37 -10.68
N ILE A 359 19.86 -13.82 -11.66
CA ILE A 359 18.42 -14.03 -11.75
C ILE A 359 18.06 -15.45 -12.20
N GLU A 360 18.86 -16.07 -13.09
CA GLU A 360 18.57 -17.39 -13.62
C GLU A 360 18.57 -18.46 -12.52
N LEU A 361 19.44 -18.33 -11.50
CA LEU A 361 19.42 -19.20 -10.33
C LEU A 361 18.10 -19.14 -9.56
N ILE A 362 17.52 -17.95 -9.45
CA ILE A 362 16.23 -17.75 -8.80
C ILE A 362 15.12 -18.36 -9.67
N LEU A 363 15.11 -18.04 -10.96
CA LEU A 363 14.06 -18.48 -11.90
C LEU A 363 14.02 -20.00 -12.06
N GLN A 364 15.19 -20.66 -12.09
CA GLN A 364 15.27 -22.13 -12.19
C GLN A 364 14.62 -22.84 -11.00
N ASN A 365 14.76 -22.30 -9.78
CA ASN A 365 14.14 -22.85 -8.58
C ASN A 365 12.59 -22.84 -8.67
N PHE A 366 12.01 -21.97 -9.52
CA PHE A 366 10.56 -21.82 -9.72
C PHE A 366 10.11 -22.24 -11.11
N HIS A 367 10.98 -22.89 -11.89
CA HIS A 367 10.69 -23.40 -13.24
C HIS A 367 10.22 -22.28 -14.20
N ILE A 368 10.88 -21.14 -14.15
CA ILE A 368 10.62 -19.99 -15.02
C ILE A 368 11.80 -19.82 -15.98
N ASP A 369 11.50 -19.69 -17.26
CA ASP A 369 12.50 -19.40 -18.28
C ASP A 369 12.91 -17.94 -18.26
N TYR A 370 14.22 -17.66 -18.44
CA TYR A 370 14.77 -16.33 -18.39
C TYR A 370 14.20 -15.40 -19.49
N SER A 371 14.10 -15.89 -20.74
CA SER A 371 13.60 -15.05 -21.85
C SER A 371 12.13 -14.69 -21.63
N SER A 372 11.31 -15.64 -21.21
CA SER A 372 9.90 -15.43 -20.87
C SER A 372 9.73 -14.46 -19.70
N PHE A 373 10.66 -14.50 -18.72
CA PHE A 373 10.68 -13.56 -17.60
C PHE A 373 10.95 -12.12 -18.07
N ILE A 374 11.94 -11.92 -18.96
CA ILE A 374 12.26 -10.61 -19.51
C ILE A 374 11.08 -10.03 -20.28
N ASP A 375 10.44 -10.83 -21.16
CA ASP A 375 9.26 -10.41 -21.91
C ASP A 375 8.11 -10.00 -20.97
N ALA A 376 7.93 -10.75 -19.88
CA ALA A 376 6.93 -10.41 -18.87
C ALA A 376 7.27 -9.11 -18.14
N ILE A 377 8.55 -8.87 -17.78
CA ILE A 377 8.99 -7.64 -17.11
C ILE A 377 8.73 -6.42 -17.98
N GLU A 378 9.09 -6.46 -19.27
CA GLU A 378 8.82 -5.35 -20.18
C GLU A 378 7.33 -5.04 -20.33
N LYS A 379 6.49 -6.07 -20.31
CA LYS A 379 5.05 -5.93 -20.35
C LYS A 379 4.48 -5.38 -19.05
N LEU A 380 4.95 -5.88 -17.90
CA LEU A 380 4.54 -5.44 -16.57
C LEU A 380 4.98 -4.00 -16.29
N ASP A 381 6.11 -3.56 -16.85
CA ASP A 381 6.57 -2.18 -16.78
C ASP A 381 5.65 -1.24 -17.56
N ARG A 382 5.24 -1.62 -18.77
CA ARG A 382 4.23 -0.86 -19.55
C ARG A 382 2.88 -0.76 -18.84
N LEU A 383 2.52 -1.78 -18.06
CA LEU A 383 1.32 -1.80 -17.21
C LEU A 383 1.53 -1.10 -15.86
N GLU A 384 2.72 -0.60 -15.59
CA GLU A 384 3.12 0.07 -14.35
C GLU A 384 2.95 -0.79 -13.07
N LEU A 385 2.96 -2.09 -13.21
CA LEU A 385 2.94 -3.03 -12.09
C LEU A 385 4.35 -3.23 -11.51
N VAL A 386 5.36 -2.98 -12.30
CA VAL A 386 6.76 -2.95 -11.88
C VAL A 386 7.41 -1.64 -12.33
N GLU A 387 8.55 -1.35 -11.77
CA GLU A 387 9.40 -0.21 -12.08
C GLU A 387 10.80 -0.72 -12.40
N ILE A 388 11.31 -0.36 -13.55
CA ILE A 388 12.68 -0.65 -13.95
C ILE A 388 13.58 0.53 -13.58
N ARG A 389 14.59 0.27 -12.72
CA ARG A 389 15.65 1.24 -12.40
C ARG A 389 17.00 0.63 -12.72
N TYR A 390 17.65 1.13 -13.76
CA TYR A 390 18.92 0.61 -14.27
C TYR A 390 18.80 -0.88 -14.63
N ASP A 391 19.44 -1.75 -13.85
CA ASP A 391 19.45 -3.20 -14.05
C ASP A 391 18.54 -3.95 -13.09
N TYR A 392 17.78 -3.23 -12.26
CA TYR A 392 16.89 -3.79 -11.27
C TYR A 392 15.42 -3.54 -11.63
N VAL A 393 14.59 -4.50 -11.28
CA VAL A 393 13.13 -4.40 -11.33
C VAL A 393 12.56 -4.56 -9.92
N LYS A 394 11.57 -3.73 -9.59
CA LYS A 394 10.85 -3.79 -8.32
C LYS A 394 9.37 -3.45 -8.49
N ILE A 395 8.55 -3.79 -7.52
CA ILE A 395 7.17 -3.33 -7.44
C ILE A 395 7.17 -1.98 -6.71
N PRO A 396 6.59 -0.91 -7.30
CA PRO A 396 6.70 0.44 -6.75
C PRO A 396 5.90 0.65 -5.46
N GLU A 397 4.80 -0.09 -5.28
CA GLU A 397 3.90 0.05 -4.14
C GLU A 397 4.00 -1.15 -3.20
N GLN A 398 4.18 -0.89 -1.90
CA GLN A 398 4.30 -1.94 -0.89
C GLN A 398 3.04 -2.82 -0.80
N ASN A 399 1.85 -2.21 -0.83
CA ASN A 399 0.59 -2.97 -0.78
C ASN A 399 0.42 -3.89 -1.99
N LEU A 400 0.86 -3.44 -3.16
CA LEU A 400 0.87 -4.24 -4.38
C LEU A 400 1.86 -5.42 -4.26
N ALA A 401 3.04 -5.18 -3.71
CA ALA A 401 4.03 -6.24 -3.47
C ALA A 401 3.47 -7.29 -2.50
N ILE A 402 2.86 -6.87 -1.38
CA ILE A 402 2.25 -7.78 -0.41
C ILE A 402 1.14 -8.60 -1.06
N PHE A 403 0.31 -7.97 -1.90
CA PHE A 403 -0.76 -8.66 -2.62
C PHE A 403 -0.23 -9.74 -3.58
N PHE A 404 0.77 -9.42 -4.41
CA PHE A 404 1.32 -10.40 -5.34
C PHE A 404 2.10 -11.50 -4.66
N PHE A 405 2.81 -11.19 -3.56
CA PHE A 405 3.39 -12.23 -2.72
C PHE A 405 2.31 -13.20 -2.20
N TYR A 406 1.26 -12.67 -1.57
CA TYR A 406 0.15 -13.46 -1.06
C TYR A 406 -0.53 -14.28 -2.17
N LYS A 407 -0.83 -13.66 -3.30
CA LYS A 407 -1.49 -14.33 -4.43
C LYS A 407 -0.64 -15.46 -5.00
N ALA A 408 0.65 -15.22 -5.25
CA ALA A 408 1.53 -16.18 -5.89
C ALA A 408 1.93 -17.35 -4.97
N PHE A 409 2.28 -17.07 -3.70
CA PHE A 409 2.83 -18.07 -2.79
C PHE A 409 1.83 -18.67 -1.80
N VAL A 410 0.70 -17.97 -1.52
CA VAL A 410 -0.24 -18.37 -0.48
C VAL A 410 -1.64 -18.65 -1.05
N LYS A 411 -2.29 -17.65 -1.70
CA LYS A 411 -3.69 -17.79 -2.16
C LYS A 411 -3.82 -18.86 -3.24
N ASP A 412 -3.13 -18.69 -4.36
CA ASP A 412 -3.26 -19.51 -5.55
C ASP A 412 -2.19 -20.61 -5.63
N ASN A 413 -1.17 -20.58 -4.76
CA ASN A 413 -0.06 -21.53 -4.70
C ASN A 413 0.61 -21.77 -6.07
N LEU A 414 0.77 -20.69 -6.84
CA LEU A 414 1.40 -20.72 -8.17
C LEU A 414 2.91 -20.94 -8.08
N LEU A 415 3.51 -20.50 -6.98
CA LEU A 415 4.91 -20.69 -6.62
C LEU A 415 4.99 -21.45 -5.29
N SER A 416 5.93 -22.39 -5.20
CA SER A 416 6.09 -23.21 -4.01
C SER A 416 6.72 -22.40 -2.84
N PHE A 417 5.93 -22.17 -1.78
CA PHE A 417 6.44 -21.55 -0.55
C PHE A 417 7.48 -22.46 0.17
N GLU A 418 7.34 -23.78 0.03
CA GLU A 418 8.33 -24.74 0.55
C GLU A 418 9.68 -24.58 -0.15
N THR A 419 9.69 -24.40 -1.48
CA THR A 419 10.92 -24.13 -2.24
C THR A 419 11.54 -22.81 -1.79
N LEU A 420 10.71 -21.79 -1.56
CA LEU A 420 11.18 -20.49 -1.07
C LEU A 420 11.89 -20.63 0.28
N LEU A 421 11.30 -21.37 1.23
CA LEU A 421 11.93 -21.67 2.53
C LEU A 421 13.24 -22.43 2.37
N LYS A 422 13.22 -23.54 1.64
CA LYS A 422 14.41 -24.42 1.50
C LYS A 422 15.61 -23.73 0.88
N LYS A 423 15.38 -22.83 -0.07
CA LYS A 423 16.43 -22.19 -0.86
C LYS A 423 16.87 -20.83 -0.31
N TYR A 424 15.98 -20.09 0.35
CA TYR A 424 16.22 -18.67 0.61
C TYR A 424 16.04 -18.26 2.07
N PHE A 425 15.60 -19.12 2.98
CA PHE A 425 15.33 -18.73 4.35
C PHE A 425 16.58 -18.16 5.04
N ASN A 426 17.73 -18.85 4.97
CA ASN A 426 18.94 -18.46 5.70
C ASN A 426 19.43 -17.05 5.35
N GLU A 427 19.37 -16.69 4.07
CA GLU A 427 19.87 -15.40 3.57
C GLU A 427 18.83 -14.28 3.64
N ASN A 428 17.54 -14.63 3.74
CA ASN A 428 16.44 -13.68 3.57
C ASN A 428 15.41 -13.71 4.72
N LYS A 429 15.80 -14.06 5.95
CA LYS A 429 14.90 -14.15 7.12
C LYS A 429 13.98 -12.94 7.28
N ASN A 430 14.53 -11.74 7.18
CA ASN A 430 13.76 -10.51 7.32
C ASN A 430 12.72 -10.36 6.22
N ARG A 431 13.02 -10.81 4.99
CA ARG A 431 12.06 -10.75 3.88
C ARG A 431 10.83 -11.63 4.11
N PHE A 432 11.00 -12.78 4.78
CA PHE A 432 9.85 -13.59 5.20
C PHE A 432 8.96 -12.82 6.19
N LYS A 433 9.54 -12.16 7.18
CA LYS A 433 8.78 -11.30 8.12
C LYS A 433 8.08 -10.16 7.37
N ASP A 434 8.80 -9.46 6.48
CA ASP A 434 8.27 -8.32 5.70
C ASP A 434 7.17 -8.70 4.71
N CYS A 435 7.08 -9.97 4.29
CA CYS A 435 6.05 -10.44 3.37
C CYS A 435 4.90 -11.14 4.10
N VAL A 436 5.21 -12.08 5.01
CA VAL A 436 4.20 -12.94 5.64
C VAL A 436 3.38 -12.18 6.67
N ILE A 437 3.99 -11.34 7.51
CA ILE A 437 3.27 -10.58 8.54
C ILE A 437 2.30 -9.57 7.90
N PRO A 438 2.71 -8.72 6.93
CA PRO A 438 1.78 -7.85 6.25
C PRO A 438 0.69 -8.58 5.47
N ALA A 439 1.01 -9.71 4.83
CA ALA A 439 0.01 -10.54 4.15
C ALA A 439 -1.03 -11.08 5.14
N ASN A 440 -0.60 -11.56 6.30
CA ASN A 440 -1.47 -12.00 7.38
C ASN A 440 -2.41 -10.87 7.87
N ASN A 441 -1.85 -9.68 8.08
CA ASN A 441 -2.60 -8.52 8.56
C ASN A 441 -3.59 -7.97 7.53
N THR A 442 -3.30 -8.19 6.23
CA THR A 442 -4.10 -7.63 5.13
C THR A 442 -5.16 -8.60 4.62
N PHE A 443 -4.85 -9.89 4.52
CA PHE A 443 -5.71 -10.90 3.89
C PHE A 443 -6.32 -11.91 4.86
N GLY A 444 -6.16 -11.66 6.16
CA GLY A 444 -6.77 -12.45 7.23
C GLY A 444 -5.88 -13.58 7.73
N PHE A 445 -5.79 -13.64 9.05
CA PHE A 445 -4.98 -14.62 9.77
C PHE A 445 -5.33 -16.07 9.41
N GLU A 446 -6.61 -16.41 9.42
CA GLU A 446 -7.04 -17.79 9.18
C GLU A 446 -6.66 -18.27 7.78
N ASN A 447 -6.82 -17.43 6.76
CA ASN A 447 -6.50 -17.75 5.37
C ASN A 447 -5.00 -18.03 5.16
N VAL A 448 -4.15 -17.23 5.78
CA VAL A 448 -2.70 -17.39 5.71
C VAL A 448 -2.23 -18.56 6.55
N MET A 449 -2.76 -18.69 7.78
CA MET A 449 -2.40 -19.74 8.75
C MET A 449 -2.68 -21.13 8.20
N GLN A 450 -3.90 -21.38 7.72
CA GLN A 450 -4.32 -22.69 7.20
C GLN A 450 -3.39 -23.20 6.08
N LYS A 451 -2.85 -22.30 5.26
CA LYS A 451 -2.00 -22.65 4.12
C LYS A 451 -0.53 -22.77 4.48
N LEU A 452 -0.02 -21.87 5.31
CA LEU A 452 1.41 -21.83 5.64
C LEU A 452 1.80 -22.78 6.77
N GLN A 453 0.98 -22.94 7.80
CA GLN A 453 1.34 -23.72 8.99
C GLN A 453 1.77 -25.16 8.69
N PRO A 454 1.10 -25.93 7.82
CA PRO A 454 1.56 -27.28 7.48
C PRO A 454 2.94 -27.28 6.81
N ILE A 455 3.20 -26.29 5.95
CA ILE A 455 4.49 -26.17 5.24
C ILE A 455 5.60 -25.80 6.24
N LEU A 456 5.31 -24.86 7.15
CA LEU A 456 6.25 -24.44 8.19
C LEU A 456 6.59 -25.60 9.15
N ARG A 457 5.60 -26.40 9.56
CA ARG A 457 5.80 -27.61 10.39
C ARG A 457 6.68 -28.65 9.71
N ASN A 458 6.43 -28.90 8.43
CA ASN A 458 7.23 -29.86 7.65
C ASN A 458 8.68 -29.36 7.49
N TYR A 459 8.86 -28.07 7.24
CA TYR A 459 10.19 -27.50 7.14
C TYR A 459 10.93 -27.53 8.48
N LEU A 460 10.29 -27.16 9.59
CA LEU A 460 10.89 -27.27 10.93
C LEU A 460 11.39 -28.69 11.22
N LYS A 461 10.56 -29.71 10.94
CA LYS A 461 10.97 -31.12 11.10
C LYS A 461 12.19 -31.48 10.26
N SER A 462 12.36 -30.90 9.08
CA SER A 462 13.49 -31.19 8.20
C SER A 462 14.79 -30.58 8.70
N ILE A 463 14.76 -29.60 9.59
CA ILE A 463 15.90 -28.88 10.16
C ILE A 463 16.05 -29.08 11.67
N GLU A 464 15.29 -29.98 12.30
CA GLU A 464 15.27 -30.17 13.76
C GLU A 464 16.62 -30.53 14.36
N ASN A 465 17.52 -31.14 13.58
CA ASN A 465 18.88 -31.48 14.01
C ASN A 465 19.89 -30.33 13.77
N GLU A 466 19.47 -29.21 13.20
CA GLU A 466 20.29 -28.02 12.96
C GLU A 466 19.88 -26.93 13.97
N GLU A 467 20.34 -27.04 15.23
CA GLU A 467 19.88 -26.26 16.39
C GLU A 467 19.79 -24.75 16.10
N GLU A 468 20.87 -24.12 15.63
CA GLU A 468 20.92 -22.69 15.35
C GLU A 468 19.87 -22.30 14.29
N ARG A 469 19.76 -23.08 13.23
CA ARG A 469 18.82 -22.83 12.14
C ARG A 469 17.37 -23.05 12.57
N ALA A 470 17.11 -24.07 13.38
CA ALA A 470 15.80 -24.35 13.92
C ALA A 470 15.33 -23.21 14.85
N PHE A 471 16.26 -22.71 15.69
CA PHE A 471 15.98 -21.58 16.56
C PHE A 471 15.66 -20.31 15.78
N GLU A 472 16.49 -19.92 14.81
CA GLU A 472 16.25 -18.76 13.93
C GLU A 472 14.95 -18.86 13.12
N PHE A 473 14.59 -20.09 12.72
CA PHE A 473 13.32 -20.34 12.05
C PHE A 473 12.14 -20.11 12.98
N LEU A 474 12.23 -20.59 14.22
CA LEU A 474 11.19 -20.36 15.24
C LEU A 474 11.11 -18.88 15.64
N GLU A 475 12.21 -18.14 15.76
CA GLU A 475 12.18 -16.68 15.96
C GLU A 475 11.42 -15.94 14.84
N THR A 476 11.49 -16.47 13.62
CA THR A 476 10.81 -15.87 12.48
C THR A 476 9.32 -16.22 12.43
N PHE A 477 8.98 -17.46 12.74
CA PHE A 477 7.65 -18.02 12.55
C PHE A 477 6.96 -18.47 13.84
N TRP A 478 7.44 -18.05 15.02
CA TRP A 478 6.89 -18.43 16.34
C TRP A 478 5.38 -18.27 16.43
N PHE A 479 4.83 -17.21 15.82
CA PHE A 479 3.41 -16.91 15.83
C PHE A 479 2.56 -18.00 15.16
N TYR A 480 3.08 -18.62 14.09
CA TYR A 480 2.44 -19.72 13.38
C TYR A 480 2.71 -21.09 14.01
N LEU A 481 3.74 -21.19 14.83
CA LEU A 481 4.27 -22.44 15.43
C LEU A 481 4.38 -22.33 16.95
N GLN A 482 3.33 -21.80 17.60
CA GLN A 482 3.38 -21.48 19.04
C GLN A 482 3.71 -22.69 19.90
N GLU A 483 3.05 -23.83 19.65
CA GLU A 483 3.28 -25.05 20.43
C GLU A 483 4.65 -25.66 20.17
N GLU A 484 5.04 -25.70 18.93
CA GLU A 484 6.36 -26.19 18.50
C GLU A 484 7.47 -25.33 19.08
N THR A 485 7.28 -24.00 19.14
CA THR A 485 8.25 -23.08 19.73
C THR A 485 8.41 -23.31 21.22
N LEU A 486 7.32 -23.40 21.97
CA LEU A 486 7.37 -23.66 23.40
C LEU A 486 8.01 -25.04 23.72
N LEU A 487 7.66 -26.07 22.95
CA LEU A 487 8.23 -27.39 23.10
C LEU A 487 9.74 -27.43 22.76
N TYR A 488 10.14 -26.73 21.70
CA TYR A 488 11.55 -26.64 21.34
C TYR A 488 12.35 -25.96 22.45
N VAL A 489 11.90 -24.80 22.93
CA VAL A 489 12.58 -24.06 24.01
C VAL A 489 12.60 -24.88 25.31
N TYR A 490 11.52 -25.61 25.63
CA TYR A 490 11.51 -26.53 26.79
C TYR A 490 12.61 -27.60 26.68
N ASN A 491 12.78 -28.20 25.51
CA ASN A 491 13.80 -29.21 25.29
C ASN A 491 15.22 -28.62 25.44
N GLU A 492 15.46 -27.42 24.87
CA GLU A 492 16.74 -26.71 24.98
C GLU A 492 17.06 -26.37 26.45
N ILE A 493 16.10 -25.84 27.20
CA ILE A 493 16.30 -25.50 28.62
C ILE A 493 16.65 -26.76 29.44
N ASN A 494 16.02 -27.88 29.15
CA ASN A 494 16.27 -29.14 29.89
C ASN A 494 17.69 -29.67 29.69
N GLN A 495 18.35 -29.35 28.56
CA GLN A 495 19.73 -29.74 28.27
C GLN A 495 20.75 -28.84 28.99
N LEU A 496 20.34 -27.64 29.44
CA LEU A 496 21.26 -26.73 30.13
C LEU A 496 21.64 -27.26 31.51
N PRO A 497 22.92 -27.19 31.89
CA PRO A 497 23.38 -27.61 33.21
C PRO A 497 22.84 -26.66 34.29
N LEU A 498 22.67 -27.18 35.51
CA LEU A 498 22.39 -26.34 36.67
C LEU A 498 23.69 -25.58 37.07
N PRO A 499 23.60 -24.29 37.38
CA PRO A 499 24.74 -23.48 37.77
C PRO A 499 25.31 -23.92 39.16
N HIS A 500 26.58 -23.75 39.34
CA HIS A 500 27.23 -23.95 40.64
C HIS A 500 27.21 -22.61 41.40
N GLY A 501 26.39 -22.54 42.45
CA GLY A 501 26.23 -21.33 43.27
C GLY A 501 25.24 -20.34 42.66
N ILE A 502 24.06 -20.26 43.24
CA ILE A 502 23.00 -19.45 42.70
C ILE A 502 22.92 -18.12 43.47
N ASN A 503 23.18 -17.01 42.78
CA ASN A 503 22.91 -15.68 43.30
C ASN A 503 21.94 -14.99 42.35
N TYR A 504 20.73 -14.64 42.84
CA TYR A 504 19.72 -13.91 42.07
C TYR A 504 19.76 -12.42 42.45
N GLU A 505 20.85 -11.74 42.14
CA GLU A 505 20.95 -10.31 42.36
C GLU A 505 20.46 -9.53 41.14
N VAL A 506 19.52 -8.61 41.36
CA VAL A 506 19.08 -7.66 40.34
C VAL A 506 19.81 -6.34 40.57
N LYS A 507 21.08 -6.28 40.14
CA LYS A 507 21.84 -5.04 40.16
C LYS A 507 21.76 -4.38 38.80
N TYR A 508 21.13 -3.21 38.73
CA TYR A 508 21.15 -2.35 37.56
C TYR A 508 22.45 -1.54 37.59
N GLU A 509 23.42 -1.87 36.75
CA GLU A 509 24.53 -0.98 36.50
C GLU A 509 24.01 0.21 35.68
N THR A 510 24.22 1.42 36.21
CA THR A 510 23.60 2.68 35.73
C THR A 510 24.02 3.15 34.33
N ASN A 511 24.86 2.38 33.63
CA ASN A 511 25.42 2.75 32.32
C ASN A 511 25.10 1.80 31.15
N ASP A 512 24.40 0.69 31.35
CA ASP A 512 24.10 -0.25 30.27
C ASP A 512 22.66 -0.08 29.75
N PHE A 513 22.46 0.92 28.88
CA PHE A 513 21.28 0.98 27.98
C PHE A 513 21.33 -0.05 26.85
N ALA A 514 22.38 -0.84 26.75
CA ALA A 514 22.52 -1.97 25.83
C ALA A 514 22.52 -3.27 26.63
N TYR A 515 21.34 -3.72 27.10
CA TYR A 515 21.18 -5.11 27.48
C TYR A 515 21.43 -5.97 26.24
N SER A 516 22.41 -6.90 26.36
CA SER A 516 22.55 -7.99 25.39
C SER A 516 21.21 -8.73 25.38
N GLN A 517 20.46 -8.57 24.30
CA GLN A 517 19.13 -9.19 24.17
C GLN A 517 19.32 -10.70 24.05
N ASN A 518 19.02 -11.43 25.13
CA ASN A 518 19.04 -12.88 25.08
C ASN A 518 17.90 -13.38 24.20
N SER A 519 18.23 -14.15 23.18
CA SER A 519 17.29 -14.60 22.16
C SER A 519 16.14 -15.47 22.73
N VAL A 520 16.40 -16.26 23.79
CA VAL A 520 15.36 -17.06 24.44
C VAL A 520 14.36 -16.17 25.18
N ILE A 521 14.85 -15.14 25.89
CA ILE A 521 13.99 -14.15 26.59
C ILE A 521 13.15 -13.36 25.58
N GLU A 522 13.75 -12.93 24.48
CA GLU A 522 13.02 -12.24 23.43
C GLU A 522 11.97 -13.12 22.77
N LEU A 523 12.29 -14.37 22.44
CA LEU A 523 11.37 -15.32 21.83
C LEU A 523 10.20 -15.64 22.75
N LEU A 524 10.44 -15.99 24.02
CA LEU A 524 9.38 -16.27 25.00
C LEU A 524 8.60 -15.00 25.39
N GLY A 525 9.26 -13.84 25.45
CA GLY A 525 8.63 -12.54 25.70
C GLY A 525 7.55 -12.17 24.68
N ASN A 526 7.63 -12.66 23.44
CA ASN A 526 6.58 -12.48 22.45
C ASN A 526 5.24 -13.10 22.88
N PHE A 527 5.27 -14.20 23.63
CA PHE A 527 4.06 -14.87 24.13
C PHE A 527 3.36 -14.10 25.26
N PHE A 528 4.03 -13.13 25.89
CA PHE A 528 3.43 -12.33 26.95
C PHE A 528 2.22 -11.50 26.50
N ARG A 529 2.05 -11.34 25.19
CA ARG A 529 0.89 -10.67 24.59
C ARG A 529 -0.33 -11.58 24.44
N PHE A 530 -0.18 -12.90 24.60
CA PHE A 530 -1.23 -13.91 24.36
C PHE A 530 -1.62 -14.62 25.65
N GLN A 531 -2.79 -14.28 26.16
CA GLN A 531 -3.29 -14.80 27.44
C GLN A 531 -3.25 -16.34 27.53
N ASN A 532 -3.64 -17.04 26.48
CA ASN A 532 -3.72 -18.51 26.44
C ASN A 532 -2.37 -19.24 26.51
N LYS A 533 -1.27 -18.56 26.22
CA LYS A 533 0.11 -19.10 26.25
C LYS A 533 1.02 -18.39 27.26
N LEU A 534 0.50 -17.38 27.93
CA LEU A 534 1.25 -16.55 28.88
C LEU A 534 1.83 -17.38 30.02
N LYS A 535 1.01 -18.25 30.64
CA LYS A 535 1.45 -19.07 31.76
C LYS A 535 2.60 -19.98 31.36
N ASP A 536 2.44 -20.73 30.28
CA ASP A 536 3.47 -21.66 29.79
C ASP A 536 4.79 -20.92 29.49
N ALA A 537 4.70 -19.73 28.86
CA ALA A 537 5.89 -18.93 28.55
C ALA A 537 6.57 -18.37 29.80
N ILE A 538 5.82 -17.90 30.82
CA ILE A 538 6.37 -17.43 32.08
C ILE A 538 7.05 -18.58 32.83
N GLU A 539 6.40 -19.74 32.95
CA GLU A 539 7.01 -20.89 33.63
C GLU A 539 8.33 -21.32 32.91
N LEU A 540 8.34 -21.40 31.58
CA LEU A 540 9.55 -21.74 30.82
C LEU A 540 10.67 -20.73 31.00
N ILE A 541 10.36 -19.44 30.99
CA ILE A 541 11.40 -18.42 31.11
C ILE A 541 12.00 -18.39 32.51
N PHE A 542 11.21 -18.68 33.57
CA PHE A 542 11.72 -18.83 34.92
C PHE A 542 12.60 -20.09 35.06
N GLU A 543 12.27 -21.20 34.38
CA GLU A 543 13.15 -22.38 34.33
C GLU A 543 14.44 -22.08 33.56
N PHE A 544 14.40 -21.24 32.50
CA PHE A 544 15.60 -20.74 31.84
C PHE A 544 16.46 -19.93 32.79
N ILE A 545 15.88 -18.97 33.52
CA ILE A 545 16.63 -18.16 34.51
C ILE A 545 17.20 -19.03 35.63
N ARG A 546 16.54 -20.12 36.03
CA ARG A 546 17.07 -21.06 36.99
C ARG A 546 18.37 -21.71 36.53
N LYS A 547 18.52 -21.88 35.21
CA LYS A 547 19.75 -22.40 34.58
C LYS A 547 20.79 -21.30 34.27
N LYS A 548 20.31 -20.07 34.05
CA LYS A 548 21.05 -18.89 33.63
C LYS A 548 20.69 -17.66 34.47
N PRO A 549 21.04 -17.65 35.78
CA PRO A 549 20.63 -16.60 36.71
C PRO A 549 21.13 -15.20 36.37
N GLU A 550 22.21 -15.09 35.62
CA GLU A 550 22.77 -13.84 35.11
C GLU A 550 21.80 -13.04 34.23
N HIS A 551 20.76 -13.68 33.64
CA HIS A 551 19.77 -13.04 32.81
C HIS A 551 18.51 -12.59 33.57
N LEU A 552 18.45 -12.69 34.90
CA LEU A 552 17.29 -12.22 35.68
C LEU A 552 17.00 -10.73 35.49
N PRO A 553 18.00 -9.82 35.48
CA PRO A 553 17.71 -8.39 35.23
C PRO A 553 17.06 -8.14 33.89
N GLU A 554 17.48 -8.87 32.85
CA GLU A 554 16.93 -8.79 31.50
C GLU A 554 15.46 -9.28 31.46
N LEU A 555 15.14 -10.38 32.13
CA LEU A 555 13.77 -10.86 32.28
C LEU A 555 12.87 -9.82 32.97
N ILE A 556 13.34 -9.25 34.10
CA ILE A 556 12.59 -8.22 34.83
C ILE A 556 12.30 -7.02 33.93
N HIS A 557 13.32 -6.59 33.16
CA HIS A 557 13.14 -5.53 32.17
C HIS A 557 12.09 -5.89 31.11
N LYS A 558 12.15 -7.10 30.54
CA LYS A 558 11.20 -7.59 29.52
C LYS A 558 9.78 -7.64 30.04
N ILE A 559 9.59 -8.10 31.26
CA ILE A 559 8.27 -8.12 31.91
C ILE A 559 7.75 -6.69 32.11
N ARG A 560 8.60 -5.76 32.58
CA ARG A 560 8.24 -4.34 32.72
C ARG A 560 7.87 -3.69 31.38
N GLU A 561 8.52 -4.07 30.29
CA GLU A 561 8.22 -3.57 28.95
C GLU A 561 6.88 -4.08 28.42
N VAL A 562 6.59 -5.39 28.57
CA VAL A 562 5.49 -6.05 27.83
C VAL A 562 4.24 -6.27 28.68
N LEU A 563 4.41 -6.51 30.00
CA LEU A 563 3.32 -6.83 30.91
C LEU A 563 2.95 -5.68 31.87
N THR A 564 3.52 -4.49 31.71
CA THR A 564 3.07 -3.31 32.46
C THR A 564 1.57 -3.04 32.22
N PHE A 565 0.95 -2.24 33.10
CA PHE A 565 -0.45 -1.88 32.89
C PHE A 565 -0.67 -1.19 31.55
N ASP A 566 -1.76 -1.57 30.87
CA ASP A 566 -2.23 -0.97 29.64
C ASP A 566 -3.74 -0.69 29.77
N TRP A 567 -4.21 0.44 29.24
CA TRP A 567 -5.64 0.77 29.25
C TRP A 567 -6.49 -0.26 28.50
N THR A 568 -5.91 -1.01 27.57
CA THR A 568 -6.60 -2.11 26.86
C THR A 568 -6.83 -3.31 27.76
N ASP A 569 -5.94 -3.56 28.75
CA ASP A 569 -6.07 -4.65 29.72
C ASP A 569 -7.18 -4.40 30.76
N GLU A 570 -7.56 -3.14 30.98
CA GLU A 570 -8.64 -2.80 31.92
C GLU A 570 -9.95 -3.51 31.58
N ARG A 571 -10.26 -3.64 30.29
CA ARG A 571 -11.47 -4.37 29.81
C ARG A 571 -11.50 -5.83 30.24
N PHE A 572 -10.33 -6.43 30.46
CA PHE A 572 -10.14 -7.81 30.85
C PHE A 572 -9.71 -7.94 32.31
N GLY A 573 -9.92 -6.90 33.14
CA GLY A 573 -9.59 -6.91 34.58
C GLY A 573 -8.10 -7.11 34.86
N PHE A 574 -7.21 -6.71 33.97
CA PHE A 574 -5.76 -6.91 34.07
C PHE A 574 -5.36 -8.39 34.24
N GLU A 575 -6.02 -9.28 33.51
CA GLU A 575 -5.86 -10.73 33.66
C GLU A 575 -4.42 -11.19 33.39
N ARG A 576 -3.70 -10.61 32.42
CA ARG A 576 -2.30 -10.96 32.16
C ARG A 576 -1.40 -10.66 33.35
N GLN A 577 -1.57 -9.52 33.98
CA GLN A 577 -0.83 -9.11 35.18
C GLN A 577 -1.19 -10.01 36.39
N ASN A 578 -2.46 -10.39 36.51
CA ASN A 578 -2.91 -11.32 37.54
C ASN A 578 -2.31 -12.72 37.39
N ILE A 579 -2.22 -13.26 36.14
CA ILE A 579 -1.54 -14.54 35.87
C ILE A 579 -0.07 -14.48 36.26
N LEU A 580 0.64 -13.42 35.90
CA LEU A 580 2.03 -13.23 36.30
C LEU A 580 2.18 -13.27 37.83
N PHE A 581 1.43 -12.42 38.54
CA PHE A 581 1.56 -12.34 40.00
C PHE A 581 1.05 -13.58 40.71
N GLN A 582 0.10 -14.33 40.18
CA GLN A 582 -0.30 -15.62 40.70
C GLN A 582 0.88 -16.61 40.67
N ILE A 583 1.62 -16.70 39.58
CA ILE A 583 2.81 -17.55 39.44
C ILE A 583 3.89 -17.13 40.45
N LEU A 584 4.15 -15.81 40.56
CA LEU A 584 5.13 -15.28 41.50
C LEU A 584 4.76 -15.59 42.97
N ILE A 585 3.50 -15.43 43.34
CA ILE A 585 2.97 -15.72 44.68
C ILE A 585 3.03 -17.23 44.99
N GLU A 586 2.72 -18.10 44.03
CA GLU A 586 2.91 -19.54 44.17
C GLU A 586 4.35 -19.93 44.44
N GLY A 587 5.31 -19.26 43.78
CA GLY A 587 6.72 -19.42 44.03
C GLY A 587 7.16 -18.86 45.40
N LEU A 588 6.67 -17.69 45.76
CA LEU A 588 6.88 -17.06 47.08
C LEU A 588 6.40 -17.98 48.22
N ALA A 589 5.23 -18.61 48.06
CA ALA A 589 4.68 -19.56 49.03
C ALA A 589 5.57 -20.82 49.21
N LYS A 590 6.27 -21.21 48.18
CA LYS A 590 7.29 -22.29 48.22
C LYS A 590 8.64 -21.82 48.76
N LYS A 591 8.79 -20.55 49.08
CA LYS A 591 10.04 -19.88 49.48
C LYS A 591 11.16 -20.03 48.43
N ASP A 592 10.76 -20.03 47.19
CA ASP A 592 11.70 -20.11 46.08
C ASP A 592 12.34 -18.72 45.86
N VAL A 593 13.65 -18.64 46.03
CA VAL A 593 14.39 -17.38 46.02
C VAL A 593 14.25 -16.63 44.67
N LEU A 594 14.26 -17.36 43.56
CA LEU A 594 14.11 -16.74 42.22
C LEU A 594 12.75 -16.02 42.08
N TYR A 595 11.67 -16.71 42.40
CA TYR A 595 10.32 -16.14 42.32
C TYR A 595 10.10 -15.04 43.36
N SER A 596 10.72 -15.18 44.54
CA SER A 596 10.65 -14.16 45.57
C SER A 596 11.35 -12.88 45.16
N THR A 597 12.57 -12.96 44.63
CA THR A 597 13.31 -11.81 44.10
C THR A 597 12.51 -11.14 43.00
N ALA A 598 11.96 -11.92 42.04
CA ALA A 598 11.14 -11.39 40.96
C ALA A 598 9.86 -10.73 41.46
N PHE A 599 9.19 -11.33 42.47
CA PHE A 599 7.99 -10.76 43.11
C PHE A 599 8.25 -9.38 43.70
N TYR A 600 9.30 -9.22 44.50
CA TYR A 600 9.61 -7.94 45.14
C TYR A 600 10.05 -6.90 44.09
N GLU A 601 10.91 -7.27 43.14
CA GLU A 601 11.38 -6.35 42.11
C GLU A 601 10.26 -5.86 41.17
N LEU A 602 9.34 -6.75 40.78
CA LEU A 602 8.21 -6.36 39.94
C LEU A 602 7.17 -5.58 40.75
N SER A 603 6.98 -5.90 42.03
CA SER A 603 6.06 -5.15 42.91
C SER A 603 6.41 -3.67 42.97
N LYS A 604 7.69 -3.30 42.97
CA LYS A 604 8.15 -1.89 42.90
C LYS A 604 7.52 -1.15 41.69
N THR A 605 7.41 -1.82 40.54
CA THR A 605 6.82 -1.25 39.31
C THR A 605 5.29 -1.25 39.34
N PHE A 606 4.67 -2.35 39.78
CA PHE A 606 3.22 -2.52 39.73
C PHE A 606 2.48 -1.81 40.88
N LEU A 607 3.19 -1.43 41.94
CA LEU A 607 2.68 -0.54 43.00
C LEU A 607 2.89 0.95 42.71
N ALA A 608 3.52 1.32 41.60
CA ALA A 608 3.62 2.70 41.16
C ALA A 608 2.23 3.33 40.91
N PHE A 609 2.15 4.67 40.90
CA PHE A 609 0.90 5.39 40.65
C PHE A 609 0.72 5.84 39.21
N LYS A 610 1.76 5.68 38.40
CA LYS A 610 1.78 5.96 36.97
C LYS A 610 2.42 4.78 36.24
N TYR A 611 1.97 4.55 35.03
CA TYR A 611 2.62 3.62 34.13
C TYR A 611 3.04 4.33 32.84
N GLN A 612 4.08 3.85 32.22
CA GLN A 612 4.63 4.42 30.99
C GLN A 612 4.26 3.53 29.82
N GLN A 613 3.77 4.14 28.74
CA GLN A 613 3.60 3.50 27.46
C GLN A 613 4.50 4.16 26.42
N THR A 614 5.18 3.34 25.66
CA THR A 614 5.98 3.75 24.51
C THR A 614 5.18 3.50 23.24
N LYS A 615 4.93 4.54 22.45
CA LYS A 615 4.31 4.40 21.13
C LYS A 615 5.33 4.75 20.05
N SER A 616 5.51 3.83 19.13
CA SER A 616 6.21 4.11 17.88
C SER A 616 5.25 4.78 16.92
N GLU A 617 5.53 6.04 16.60
CA GLU A 617 4.74 6.78 15.60
C GLU A 617 5.32 6.55 14.21
N ARG A 618 4.47 6.68 13.18
CA ARG A 618 4.92 6.68 11.80
C ARG A 618 5.97 7.78 11.63
N HIS A 619 7.10 7.49 11.03
CA HIS A 619 8.29 8.34 10.81
C HIS A 619 9.41 8.26 11.86
N TYR A 620 9.59 7.10 12.51
CA TYR A 620 10.68 6.85 13.48
C TYR A 620 10.66 7.74 14.73
N ALA A 621 9.54 8.40 15.01
CA ALA A 621 9.35 9.06 16.28
C ALA A 621 8.90 8.05 17.35
N ILE A 622 9.56 8.05 18.49
CA ILE A 622 9.17 7.29 19.67
C ILE A 622 8.61 8.28 20.67
N SER A 623 7.33 8.13 21.00
CA SER A 623 6.67 8.97 21.98
C SER A 623 6.46 8.19 23.28
N PHE A 624 6.83 8.82 24.40
CA PHE A 624 6.66 8.27 25.75
C PHE A 624 5.47 8.94 26.41
N TYR A 625 4.47 8.16 26.76
CA TYR A 625 3.27 8.64 27.46
C TYR A 625 3.25 8.10 28.87
N GLN A 626 2.96 8.96 29.85
CA GLN A 626 2.72 8.56 31.24
C GLN A 626 1.23 8.70 31.55
N TYR A 627 0.64 7.62 32.02
CA TYR A 627 -0.77 7.56 32.40
C TYR A 627 -0.90 7.28 33.90
N PRO A 628 -1.86 7.93 34.60
CA PRO A 628 -2.18 7.56 35.97
C PRO A 628 -2.81 6.16 35.98
N ILE A 629 -2.56 5.40 37.05
CA ILE A 629 -3.22 4.10 37.25
C ILE A 629 -4.71 4.34 37.51
N PRO A 630 -5.64 3.59 36.87
CA PRO A 630 -7.06 3.74 37.08
C PRO A 630 -7.47 3.30 38.51
N ASN A 631 -8.25 4.13 39.19
CA ASN A 631 -8.78 3.78 40.52
C ASN A 631 -10.06 2.95 40.36
N ASN A 632 -9.93 1.65 40.10
CA ASN A 632 -11.02 0.71 39.94
C ASN A 632 -10.86 -0.51 40.86
N GLN A 633 -11.90 -1.35 40.93
CA GLN A 633 -11.91 -2.55 41.78
C GLN A 633 -10.79 -3.55 41.43
N TRP A 634 -10.39 -3.65 40.17
CA TRP A 634 -9.38 -4.61 39.71
C TRP A 634 -7.99 -4.23 40.21
N ILE A 635 -7.63 -2.96 40.08
CA ILE A 635 -6.35 -2.43 40.58
C ILE A 635 -6.31 -2.51 42.11
N ARG A 636 -7.41 -2.19 42.80
CA ARG A 636 -7.48 -2.33 44.28
C ARG A 636 -7.28 -3.79 44.71
N LEU A 637 -7.92 -4.75 44.07
CA LEU A 637 -7.74 -6.15 44.36
C LEU A 637 -6.32 -6.65 44.10
N PHE A 638 -5.74 -6.21 42.95
CA PHE A 638 -4.37 -6.52 42.57
C PHE A 638 -3.36 -6.02 43.62
N ARG A 639 -3.45 -4.76 44.04
CA ARG A 639 -2.58 -4.13 45.04
C ARG A 639 -2.78 -4.77 46.43
N LYS A 640 -4.00 -5.06 46.81
CA LYS A 640 -4.32 -5.84 48.03
C LYS A 640 -3.59 -7.17 48.06
N ASN A 641 -3.61 -7.92 46.96
CA ASN A 641 -2.95 -9.21 46.89
C ASN A 641 -1.44 -9.09 47.07
N ILE A 642 -0.82 -8.07 46.50
CA ILE A 642 0.62 -7.83 46.71
C ILE A 642 0.90 -7.51 48.16
N TRP A 643 0.20 -6.53 48.79
CA TRP A 643 0.44 -6.13 50.16
C TRP A 643 0.19 -7.24 51.16
N ASN A 644 -0.84 -8.07 50.97
CA ASN A 644 -1.10 -9.20 51.83
C ASN A 644 0.07 -10.20 51.80
N ASN A 645 0.59 -10.52 50.63
CA ASN A 645 1.73 -11.43 50.50
C ASN A 645 3.02 -10.81 51.06
N VAL A 646 3.23 -9.49 50.93
CA VAL A 646 4.35 -8.82 51.62
C VAL A 646 4.22 -8.97 53.14
N ASN A 647 3.02 -8.78 53.71
CA ASN A 647 2.77 -8.97 55.14
C ASN A 647 3.01 -10.41 55.57
N ASP A 648 2.49 -11.41 54.86
CA ASP A 648 2.57 -12.82 55.20
C ASP A 648 3.98 -13.37 55.15
N TYR A 649 4.83 -12.85 54.22
CA TYR A 649 6.20 -13.32 54.02
C TYR A 649 7.29 -12.35 54.50
N PHE A 650 6.94 -11.25 55.17
CA PHE A 650 7.89 -10.28 55.70
C PHE A 650 9.00 -10.89 56.54
N SER A 651 8.65 -11.81 57.47
CA SER A 651 9.63 -12.48 58.31
C SER A 651 10.58 -13.43 57.58
N VAL A 652 10.22 -13.84 56.36
CA VAL A 652 11.02 -14.73 55.53
C VAL A 652 11.94 -13.92 54.61
N PHE A 653 11.48 -12.76 54.12
CA PHE A 653 12.18 -11.88 53.20
C PHE A 653 12.19 -10.43 53.73
N PRO A 654 12.85 -10.17 54.86
CA PRO A 654 12.76 -8.87 55.53
C PRO A 654 13.50 -7.76 54.74
N GLU A 655 14.62 -8.06 54.12
CA GLU A 655 15.40 -7.05 53.37
C GLU A 655 14.63 -6.58 52.11
N GLU A 656 14.11 -7.51 51.32
CA GLU A 656 13.33 -7.25 50.13
C GLU A 656 12.02 -6.52 50.45
N SER A 657 11.39 -6.88 51.57
CA SER A 657 10.18 -6.19 52.03
C SER A 657 10.45 -4.74 52.43
N LEU A 658 11.56 -4.49 53.13
CA LEU A 658 11.99 -3.13 53.51
C LEU A 658 12.34 -2.30 52.27
N GLU A 659 13.06 -2.86 51.30
CA GLU A 659 13.36 -2.19 50.02
C GLU A 659 12.09 -1.82 49.26
N LEU A 660 11.10 -2.72 49.24
CA LEU A 660 9.82 -2.43 48.62
C LEU A 660 9.08 -1.26 49.28
N LEU A 661 9.05 -1.24 50.66
CA LEU A 661 8.46 -0.14 51.40
C LEU A 661 9.17 1.18 51.13
N GLN A 662 10.50 1.18 51.07
CA GLN A 662 11.30 2.37 50.72
C GLN A 662 10.99 2.86 49.30
N SER A 663 10.92 1.92 48.35
CA SER A 663 10.56 2.27 46.95
C SER A 663 9.16 2.87 46.86
N TYR A 664 8.22 2.39 47.67
CA TYR A 664 6.86 2.91 47.70
C TYR A 664 6.79 4.28 48.38
N ALA A 665 7.57 4.55 49.43
CA ALA A 665 7.62 5.82 50.15
C ALA A 665 8.24 6.98 49.34
N ASN A 666 9.21 6.66 48.47
CA ASN A 666 9.86 7.63 47.56
C ASN A 666 9.01 8.05 46.35
N VAL A 667 7.69 8.12 46.49
CA VAL A 667 6.78 8.44 45.40
C VAL A 667 6.67 9.94 45.17
N SER A 668 6.66 10.32 43.90
CA SER A 668 6.48 11.69 43.37
C SER A 668 5.15 12.33 43.86
N PRO A 669 5.09 13.70 44.00
CA PRO A 669 3.91 14.42 44.46
C PRO A 669 2.61 14.26 43.67
N ASP A 670 2.64 13.57 42.55
CA ASP A 670 1.46 13.25 41.70
C ASP A 670 0.72 11.96 42.10
N VAL A 671 0.65 11.68 43.38
CA VAL A 671 -0.01 10.49 43.94
C VAL A 671 -1.54 10.57 43.78
N ILE A 672 -2.15 9.46 43.35
CA ILE A 672 -3.61 9.32 43.38
C ILE A 672 -4.02 9.03 44.84
N LYS A 673 -4.50 10.06 45.52
CA LYS A 673 -4.78 10.06 46.95
C LYS A 673 -5.69 8.87 47.38
N GLU A 674 -6.72 8.59 46.60
CA GLU A 674 -7.67 7.52 46.90
C GLU A 674 -7.06 6.11 46.83
N ILE A 675 -6.06 5.90 45.95
CA ILE A 675 -5.33 4.61 45.89
C ILE A 675 -4.36 4.51 47.07
N MET A 676 -3.71 5.60 47.44
CA MET A 676 -2.81 5.64 48.58
C MET A 676 -3.58 5.40 49.88
N GLU A 677 -4.73 6.06 50.09
CA GLU A 677 -5.62 5.81 51.25
C GLU A 677 -6.09 4.35 51.29
N TYR A 678 -6.29 3.70 50.16
CA TYR A 678 -6.63 2.28 50.10
C TYR A 678 -5.43 1.41 50.48
N ASP A 679 -4.21 1.70 50.02
CA ASP A 679 -3.02 0.93 50.36
C ASP A 679 -2.62 1.05 51.82
N ILE A 680 -2.82 2.20 52.47
CA ILE A 680 -2.53 2.42 53.90
C ILE A 680 -3.19 1.34 54.78
N GLN A 681 -4.36 0.86 54.46
CA GLN A 681 -5.05 -0.20 55.23
C GLN A 681 -4.23 -1.49 55.33
N PHE A 682 -3.37 -1.77 54.38
CA PHE A 682 -2.51 -2.94 54.33
C PHE A 682 -1.09 -2.63 54.83
N LEU A 683 -0.67 -1.39 54.73
CA LEU A 683 0.65 -0.93 55.18
C LEU A 683 0.70 -0.84 56.72
N ILE A 684 -0.37 -0.37 57.38
CA ILE A 684 -0.44 -0.25 58.85
C ILE A 684 -0.09 -1.57 59.54
N PRO A 685 -0.70 -2.71 59.22
CA PRO A 685 -0.35 -4.00 59.84
C PRO A 685 1.12 -4.40 59.62
N ILE A 686 1.71 -4.08 58.47
CA ILE A 686 3.13 -4.37 58.19
C ILE A 686 4.03 -3.51 59.10
N ILE A 687 3.71 -2.22 59.22
CA ILE A 687 4.47 -1.27 60.06
C ILE A 687 4.39 -1.73 61.52
N GLU A 688 3.18 -1.97 62.05
CA GLU A 688 2.94 -2.35 63.44
C GLU A 688 3.58 -3.71 63.83
N ASN A 689 3.58 -4.68 62.94
CA ASN A 689 4.07 -6.01 63.23
C ASN A 689 5.57 -6.18 63.08
N TYR A 690 6.21 -5.44 62.15
CA TYR A 690 7.57 -5.75 61.72
C TYR A 690 8.56 -4.59 61.87
N LEU A 691 8.13 -3.35 61.94
CA LEU A 691 9.07 -2.24 62.07
C LEU A 691 9.41 -1.98 63.55
N ILE A 692 10.70 -1.92 63.85
CA ILE A 692 11.21 -1.72 65.23
C ILE A 692 11.34 -0.21 65.46
N PRO A 693 10.62 0.40 66.45
CA PRO A 693 10.63 1.83 66.69
C PRO A 693 11.99 2.45 67.01
N ASP A 694 12.86 1.64 67.63
CA ASP A 694 14.19 2.09 68.04
C ASP A 694 15.30 1.90 67.00
N SER A 695 14.93 1.35 65.82
CA SER A 695 15.85 1.20 64.71
C SER A 695 15.89 2.43 63.86
N PHE A 696 17.05 3.07 63.75
CA PHE A 696 17.25 4.26 62.88
C PHE A 696 16.83 3.97 61.42
N VAL A 697 17.14 2.80 60.94
CA VAL A 697 16.77 2.34 59.58
C VAL A 697 15.24 2.20 59.46
N HIS A 698 14.58 1.62 60.45
CA HIS A 698 13.10 1.39 60.43
C HIS A 698 12.33 2.71 60.67
N CYS A 699 12.85 3.64 61.47
CA CYS A 699 12.22 4.96 61.70
C CYS A 699 12.17 5.80 60.42
N HIS A 700 13.16 5.66 59.54
CA HIS A 700 13.20 6.36 58.26
C HIS A 700 11.99 6.00 57.37
N TYR A 701 11.55 4.75 57.39
CA TYR A 701 10.40 4.30 56.60
C TYR A 701 9.03 4.74 57.16
N VAL A 702 8.97 5.19 58.42
CA VAL A 702 7.74 5.64 59.06
C VAL A 702 7.58 7.17 58.92
N GLN A 703 8.64 7.90 58.73
CA GLN A 703 8.62 9.37 58.60
C GLN A 703 8.21 9.85 57.19
N GLU A 704 8.44 9.08 56.18
CA GLU A 704 8.02 9.37 54.81
C GLU A 704 6.64 8.80 54.49
#